data_a7f6a80ef68656de916f579a61e98d9e
#
_entry.id   a7f6a80ef68656de916f579a61e98d9e
#
_cell.length_a   1.000
_cell.length_b   1.000
_cell.length_c   1.000
_cell.angle_alpha   90.00
_cell.angle_beta   90.00
_cell.angle_gamma   90.00
#
_symmetry.space_group_name_H-M   'P 1'
#
loop_
_entity.id
_entity.type
_entity.pdbx_description
1 polymer ?
#
loop_
_entity_poly.entity_id
_entity_poly.type
_entity_poly.pdbx_seq_one_letter_code
_entity_poly.pdbx_strand_id
1 'polypeptide(L)'
;MSGIDASRLAEELNALLEQGRIVTWLDRNGEYADDLDAVRELLDGATLITIDANLFETKLRIFAEDTKSRYVLYRGGEFPPLEEDLLADVRCGYPTFKADASTLLVRELGVDPALAAVIDEYAPFFNSTARVADLKKHLGTISDADKRSDRKTFLAAMSAVLLKTQQRSFSVLFAKLASMTQDNPLDALKWGLDAYFWEGAHAIWGYDGEHTFDALMTWLFVMNANGWDHRHNSAQRDFSMWTRDVATRDDARRWAKRVDEATGASSALHDAATDALLIDTTTPGVDRELISRLVRGIVDGSVGVAQVEEQRGRRREGLWFDDTEALWDAARAGARLLTHLRALPGIAFSDAAEGFARYTDPDRGLWAIDQEYRHYVRASRVVHVDDVLTDLDRHVENAYRDDYLRPLSRTWDDALRGMRTWDIAVPSSSGRIDSFHRLLVAGSHRRTVVIISDALRYEAGIELADHLRSLGRDAAVALNPWYTMLPSITALGMAALLPHRELTLNVRGKDQVVVEADGRSTSGIDARRTILEGADGLAFTYEELASDSVKSMRSKFKGASAVYIYHDIIDATGDHAASESATPEAVNRAIGELSGLVGKLISADITRILVTADHGFLFQDSEPANDDTAKQGGVPRGRSVSVKKRRYVLGKDLESTDDFVAFDATSVGLTDGPSVALPYGTRRIRIQGRGNRFVHGGASLQEITTPVIEVSVGSGGAEEVRDVGIALHYDDTSLKVNRFSPRVIQQEPISPTRRPLTVTIGLESMSGEQLSSTRVLTLDAGERSEVSLKQSSELILFDGVLERHSGEAVRIVAYKTVHGQVVGEPVATHELTLNDNGFGAFGGFDL
;
A
#
# COMPACT_ATOMS: atom_id res chain seq x y z
N MET A 1 -43.02 7.80 30.47
CA MET A 1 -42.08 8.62 29.67
C MET A 1 -41.50 9.70 30.54
N SER A 2 -40.31 9.56 31.09
CA SER A 2 -39.70 10.62 31.91
C SER A 2 -38.37 11.02 31.27
N GLY A 3 -38.47 11.76 30.20
CA GLY A 3 -37.32 12.46 29.63
C GLY A 3 -37.29 13.97 30.02
N ILE A 4 -38.32 14.44 30.66
CA ILE A 4 -38.45 15.85 31.10
C ILE A 4 -38.51 15.85 32.62
N ASP A 5 -37.50 16.46 33.20
CA ASP A 5 -37.34 16.61 34.65
C ASP A 5 -38.43 17.56 35.19
N ALA A 6 -39.03 17.24 36.35
CA ALA A 6 -39.98 18.10 37.08
C ALA A 6 -39.45 19.54 37.30
N SER A 7 -38.13 19.69 37.40
CA SER A 7 -37.44 20.97 37.48
C SER A 7 -37.74 21.87 36.28
N ARG A 8 -37.76 21.31 35.11
CA ARG A 8 -37.95 22.03 33.85
C ARG A 8 -39.40 22.40 33.59
N LEU A 9 -40.34 21.49 33.98
CA LEU A 9 -41.75 21.82 33.98
C LEU A 9 -42.03 22.99 34.89
N ALA A 10 -41.43 23.02 36.10
CA ALA A 10 -41.57 24.09 37.05
C ALA A 10 -40.95 25.39 36.52
N GLU A 11 -39.79 25.40 35.88
CA GLU A 11 -39.17 26.57 35.24
C GLU A 11 -40.11 27.22 34.21
N GLU A 12 -40.69 26.43 33.30
CA GLU A 12 -41.61 26.93 32.27
C GLU A 12 -42.91 27.46 32.89
N LEU A 13 -43.46 26.77 33.91
CA LEU A 13 -44.63 27.22 34.62
C LEU A 13 -44.37 28.52 35.41
N ASN A 14 -43.22 28.64 36.06
CA ASN A 14 -42.79 29.82 36.75
C ASN A 14 -42.61 31.00 35.77
N ALA A 15 -42.03 30.79 34.59
CA ALA A 15 -41.90 31.83 33.56
C ALA A 15 -43.27 32.32 33.03
N LEU A 16 -44.27 31.43 32.91
CA LEU A 16 -45.63 31.85 32.54
C LEU A 16 -46.35 32.54 33.68
N LEU A 17 -46.07 32.20 34.95
CA LEU A 17 -46.60 32.90 36.14
C LEU A 17 -46.08 34.34 36.29
N GLU A 18 -45.00 34.69 35.63
CA GLU A 18 -44.55 36.10 35.51
C GLU A 18 -45.48 36.93 34.59
N GLN A 19 -46.15 36.26 33.63
CA GLN A 19 -47.06 36.90 32.67
C GLN A 19 -48.50 36.99 33.17
N GLY A 20 -48.86 36.15 34.15
CA GLY A 20 -50.22 36.15 34.74
C GLY A 20 -50.27 35.27 35.99
N ARG A 21 -51.07 35.65 36.96
CA ARG A 21 -51.19 34.98 38.28
C ARG A 21 -51.81 33.59 38.23
N ILE A 22 -52.39 33.19 37.06
CA ILE A 22 -52.95 31.85 36.81
C ILE A 22 -52.37 31.29 35.55
N VAL A 23 -51.92 30.05 35.57
CA VAL A 23 -51.49 29.29 34.41
C VAL A 23 -52.30 27.99 34.34
N THR A 24 -52.95 27.76 33.21
CA THR A 24 -53.61 26.49 32.97
C THR A 24 -52.61 25.52 32.36
N TRP A 25 -52.37 24.39 33.03
CA TRP A 25 -51.50 23.31 32.52
C TRP A 25 -52.36 22.19 31.95
N LEU A 26 -52.38 22.06 30.63
CA LEU A 26 -53.11 21.03 29.89
C LEU A 26 -52.15 19.89 29.54
N ASP A 27 -52.35 18.75 30.18
CA ASP A 27 -51.70 17.48 29.91
C ASP A 27 -52.72 16.52 29.30
N ARG A 28 -52.86 16.54 27.96
CA ARG A 28 -53.93 15.79 27.27
C ARG A 28 -53.90 14.30 27.52
N ASN A 29 -52.69 13.73 27.64
CA ASN A 29 -52.46 12.30 27.76
C ASN A 29 -52.25 11.86 29.24
N GLY A 30 -52.21 12.80 30.21
CA GLY A 30 -51.92 12.50 31.61
C GLY A 30 -50.48 12.01 31.85
N GLU A 31 -49.56 12.42 31.04
CA GLU A 31 -48.17 11.89 31.03
C GLU A 31 -47.37 12.35 32.27
N TYR A 32 -47.78 13.48 32.91
CA TYR A 32 -47.10 14.05 34.05
C TYR A 32 -47.89 13.93 35.38
N ALA A 33 -48.92 13.09 35.41
CA ALA A 33 -49.74 12.90 36.60
C ALA A 33 -48.92 12.43 37.82
N ASP A 34 -47.92 11.57 37.58
CA ASP A 34 -47.01 11.07 38.63
C ASP A 34 -45.96 12.08 39.09
N ASP A 35 -45.69 13.14 38.31
CA ASP A 35 -44.64 14.11 38.56
C ASP A 35 -45.17 15.39 39.30
N LEU A 36 -46.48 15.48 39.50
CA LEU A 36 -47.14 16.68 40.05
C LEU A 36 -46.60 17.07 41.41
N ASP A 37 -46.29 16.14 42.29
CA ASP A 37 -45.77 16.44 43.64
C ASP A 37 -44.36 17.04 43.54
N ALA A 38 -43.53 16.51 42.68
CA ALA A 38 -42.18 17.08 42.44
C ALA A 38 -42.24 18.46 41.80
N VAL A 39 -43.16 18.69 40.85
CA VAL A 39 -43.37 20.03 40.26
C VAL A 39 -43.86 21.03 41.28
N ARG A 40 -44.82 20.59 42.17
CA ARG A 40 -45.40 21.43 43.24
C ARG A 40 -44.32 21.96 44.17
N GLU A 41 -43.32 21.19 44.52
CA GLU A 41 -42.20 21.59 45.38
C GLU A 41 -41.30 22.65 44.73
N LEU A 42 -41.26 22.71 43.40
CA LEU A 42 -40.39 23.59 42.64
C LEU A 42 -41.10 24.87 42.12
N LEU A 43 -42.40 25.03 42.37
CA LEU A 43 -43.12 26.23 41.98
C LEU A 43 -42.82 27.39 42.92
N ASP A 44 -42.46 28.56 42.37
CA ASP A 44 -42.12 29.78 43.09
C ASP A 44 -43.40 30.47 43.69
N GLY A 45 -43.84 30.02 44.88
CA GLY A 45 -44.96 30.61 45.61
C GLY A 45 -46.29 30.42 44.89
N ALA A 46 -46.45 29.52 43.99
CA ALA A 46 -47.71 29.20 43.32
C ALA A 46 -48.35 27.90 43.88
N THR A 47 -49.66 27.85 43.92
CA THR A 47 -50.42 26.65 44.34
C THR A 47 -50.81 25.85 43.11
N LEU A 48 -50.42 24.58 43.03
CA LEU A 48 -50.85 23.65 42.00
C LEU A 48 -52.17 22.97 42.41
N ILE A 49 -53.22 23.17 41.59
CA ILE A 49 -54.54 22.58 41.76
C ILE A 49 -54.82 21.62 40.63
N THR A 50 -55.11 20.34 40.94
CA THR A 50 -55.55 19.37 39.96
C THR A 50 -57.01 19.57 39.65
N ILE A 51 -57.39 19.75 38.40
CA ILE A 51 -58.76 19.98 37.94
C ILE A 51 -59.37 18.67 37.46
N ASP A 52 -60.47 18.32 38.12
CA ASP A 52 -61.29 17.16 37.70
C ASP A 52 -62.78 17.58 37.74
N ALA A 53 -63.56 17.06 38.66
CA ALA A 53 -64.95 17.46 38.89
C ALA A 53 -65.12 18.75 39.73
N ASN A 54 -64.00 19.39 40.11
CA ASN A 54 -63.95 20.52 41.05
C ASN A 54 -63.92 21.93 40.38
N LEU A 55 -64.45 22.04 39.14
CA LEU A 55 -64.37 23.26 38.33
C LEU A 55 -64.99 24.49 39.04
N PHE A 56 -66.18 24.33 39.67
CA PHE A 56 -66.81 25.40 40.35
C PHE A 56 -66.08 25.81 41.61
N GLU A 57 -65.62 24.90 42.41
CA GLU A 57 -64.82 25.14 43.62
C GLU A 57 -63.52 25.85 43.30
N THR A 58 -62.82 25.38 42.25
CA THR A 58 -61.60 26.03 41.78
C THR A 58 -61.88 27.49 41.36
N LYS A 59 -62.93 27.72 40.59
CA LYS A 59 -63.29 29.07 40.16
C LYS A 59 -63.65 30.05 41.40
N LEU A 60 -64.42 29.54 42.37
CA LEU A 60 -64.72 30.24 43.55
C LEU A 60 -63.46 30.59 44.34
N ARG A 61 -62.54 29.62 44.49
CA ARG A 61 -61.28 29.85 45.21
C ARG A 61 -60.42 30.89 44.56
N ILE A 62 -60.18 30.84 43.25
CA ILE A 62 -59.28 31.76 42.58
C ILE A 62 -59.84 33.18 42.37
N PHE A 63 -61.14 33.39 42.34
CA PHE A 63 -61.75 34.68 42.06
C PHE A 63 -62.52 35.29 43.24
N ALA A 64 -62.93 34.55 44.28
CA ALA A 64 -63.70 35.08 45.43
C ALA A 64 -62.95 34.95 46.77
N GLU A 65 -62.30 33.77 47.01
CA GLU A 65 -61.69 33.53 48.32
C GLU A 65 -60.22 34.03 48.37
N ASP A 66 -59.45 33.75 47.32
CA ASP A 66 -58.05 34.17 47.24
C ASP A 66 -57.69 34.74 45.84
N THR A 67 -57.88 36.07 45.76
CA THR A 67 -57.69 36.80 44.49
C THR A 67 -56.25 37.29 44.23
N LYS A 68 -55.30 36.98 45.15
CA LYS A 68 -53.92 37.48 45.06
C LYS A 68 -52.85 36.39 44.78
N SER A 69 -53.06 35.19 45.25
CA SER A 69 -52.10 34.12 45.11
C SER A 69 -51.97 33.63 43.65
N ARG A 70 -50.81 33.03 43.35
CA ARG A 70 -50.49 32.43 42.05
C ARG A 70 -51.00 30.99 42.01
N TYR A 71 -51.55 30.57 40.89
CA TYR A 71 -52.12 29.26 40.72
C TYR A 71 -51.65 28.59 39.41
N VAL A 72 -51.35 27.32 39.49
CA VAL A 72 -51.20 26.41 38.33
C VAL A 72 -52.39 25.47 38.38
N LEU A 73 -53.18 25.47 37.31
CA LEU A 73 -54.36 24.65 37.19
C LEU A 73 -54.05 23.47 36.28
N TYR A 74 -53.74 22.32 36.85
CA TYR A 74 -53.40 21.12 36.11
C TYR A 74 -54.63 20.33 35.70
N ARG A 75 -54.70 19.90 34.45
CA ARG A 75 -55.71 18.95 33.98
C ARG A 75 -55.04 17.86 33.12
N GLY A 76 -55.21 16.60 33.60
CA GLY A 76 -54.90 15.37 32.83
C GLY A 76 -56.09 14.99 31.97
N GLY A 77 -56.02 15.16 30.66
CA GLY A 77 -57.13 14.95 29.74
C GLY A 77 -57.66 16.20 29.07
N GLU A 78 -58.72 16.08 28.27
CA GLU A 78 -59.33 17.23 27.60
C GLU A 78 -60.28 18.01 28.53
N PHE A 79 -60.36 19.30 28.29
CA PHE A 79 -61.38 20.14 29.00
C PHE A 79 -62.77 19.85 28.45
N PRO A 80 -63.81 20.02 29.27
CA PRO A 80 -65.15 19.96 28.77
C PRO A 80 -65.41 20.89 27.58
N PRO A 81 -66.45 20.63 26.76
CA PRO A 81 -66.85 21.56 25.73
C PRO A 81 -67.04 22.98 26.33
N LEU A 82 -66.80 24.04 25.53
CA LEU A 82 -66.73 25.40 25.97
C LEU A 82 -67.97 25.85 26.74
N GLU A 83 -69.15 25.28 26.39
CA GLU A 83 -70.44 25.54 26.95
C GLU A 83 -70.62 24.95 28.37
N GLU A 84 -69.83 23.91 28.70
CA GLU A 84 -69.85 23.22 29.98
C GLU A 84 -68.62 23.51 30.83
N ASP A 85 -67.65 24.23 30.27
CA ASP A 85 -66.40 24.57 30.96
C ASP A 85 -66.51 25.83 31.80
N LEU A 86 -66.74 25.64 33.11
CA LEU A 86 -66.81 26.74 34.08
C LEU A 86 -65.50 27.55 34.19
N LEU A 87 -64.37 27.10 33.67
CA LEU A 87 -63.08 27.80 33.64
C LEU A 87 -62.71 28.32 32.26
N ALA A 88 -63.64 28.34 31.29
CA ALA A 88 -63.42 28.85 29.96
C ALA A 88 -62.85 30.27 29.90
N ASP A 89 -63.34 31.19 30.77
CA ASP A 89 -62.89 32.54 30.95
C ASP A 89 -61.42 32.60 31.46
N VAL A 90 -61.03 31.66 32.34
CA VAL A 90 -59.66 31.53 32.84
C VAL A 90 -58.71 31.12 31.69
N ARG A 91 -59.13 30.14 30.94
CA ARG A 91 -58.32 29.66 29.80
C ARG A 91 -58.17 30.68 28.69
N CYS A 92 -59.18 31.53 28.49
CA CYS A 92 -59.09 32.59 27.49
C CYS A 92 -58.37 33.85 28.01
N GLY A 93 -58.38 34.10 29.34
CA GLY A 93 -57.81 35.28 29.91
C GLY A 93 -56.39 35.15 30.49
N TYR A 94 -55.91 33.98 30.68
CA TYR A 94 -54.59 33.67 31.27
C TYR A 94 -53.76 32.68 30.43
N PRO A 95 -52.43 32.65 30.61
CA PRO A 95 -51.56 31.74 29.88
C PRO A 95 -51.96 30.26 30.02
N THR A 96 -51.91 29.52 28.95
CA THR A 96 -52.07 28.05 28.93
C THR A 96 -50.76 27.39 28.61
N PHE A 97 -50.29 26.55 29.51
CA PHE A 97 -49.16 25.69 29.33
C PHE A 97 -49.65 24.33 28.75
N LYS A 98 -49.26 24.02 27.55
CA LYS A 98 -49.52 22.73 26.95
C LYS A 98 -48.26 21.92 27.08
N ALA A 99 -48.27 20.94 27.96
CA ALA A 99 -47.14 20.04 28.19
C ALA A 99 -47.45 18.67 27.63
N ASP A 100 -47.62 18.59 26.35
CA ASP A 100 -47.39 17.31 25.69
C ASP A 100 -45.87 17.16 25.49
N ALA A 101 -45.36 15.97 25.75
CA ALA A 101 -43.89 15.68 25.69
C ALA A 101 -43.27 16.12 24.39
N SER A 102 -43.99 16.00 23.29
CA SER A 102 -43.52 16.41 21.96
C SER A 102 -43.34 17.92 21.83
N THR A 103 -44.25 18.74 22.36
CA THR A 103 -44.13 20.20 22.33
C THR A 103 -42.92 20.70 23.15
N LEU A 104 -42.67 20.07 24.27
CA LEU A 104 -41.50 20.42 25.11
C LEU A 104 -40.19 20.00 24.44
N LEU A 105 -40.15 18.82 23.83
CA LEU A 105 -38.98 18.35 23.08
C LEU A 105 -38.68 19.20 21.85
N VAL A 106 -39.72 19.66 21.10
CA VAL A 106 -39.58 20.63 20.01
C VAL A 106 -38.83 21.89 20.45
N ARG A 107 -39.22 22.46 21.60
CA ARG A 107 -38.56 23.64 22.16
C ARG A 107 -37.14 23.32 22.62
N GLU A 108 -36.95 22.18 23.27
CA GLU A 108 -35.64 21.74 23.75
C GLU A 108 -34.64 21.56 22.61
N LEU A 109 -35.08 20.95 21.52
CA LEU A 109 -34.29 20.69 20.33
C LEU A 109 -34.12 21.94 19.45
N GLY A 110 -34.93 23.00 19.69
CA GLY A 110 -34.90 24.23 18.93
C GLY A 110 -35.35 24.05 17.47
N VAL A 111 -36.38 23.22 17.26
CA VAL A 111 -36.92 22.88 15.93
C VAL A 111 -38.35 23.41 15.77
N ASP A 112 -38.90 23.37 14.55
CA ASP A 112 -40.23 23.86 14.27
C ASP A 112 -41.33 23.03 14.99
N PRO A 113 -42.40 23.66 15.52
CA PRO A 113 -43.56 22.97 16.10
C PRO A 113 -44.19 21.88 15.21
N ALA A 114 -44.08 21.99 13.89
CA ALA A 114 -44.57 20.96 12.97
C ALA A 114 -43.94 19.59 13.18
N LEU A 115 -42.74 19.53 13.76
CA LEU A 115 -42.05 18.27 14.10
C LEU A 115 -42.61 17.56 15.34
N ALA A 116 -43.51 18.17 16.10
CA ALA A 116 -44.18 17.51 17.22
C ALA A 116 -44.84 16.17 16.81
N ALA A 117 -45.50 16.15 15.67
CA ALA A 117 -46.10 14.93 15.14
C ALA A 117 -45.04 13.82 14.82
N VAL A 118 -43.84 14.22 14.39
CA VAL A 118 -42.73 13.25 14.15
C VAL A 118 -42.19 12.76 15.51
N ILE A 119 -42.09 13.61 16.51
CA ILE A 119 -41.67 13.20 17.85
C ILE A 119 -42.65 12.20 18.45
N ASP A 120 -43.96 12.41 18.26
CA ASP A 120 -45.00 11.48 18.71
C ASP A 120 -44.93 10.14 17.94
N GLU A 121 -44.73 10.20 16.64
CA GLU A 121 -44.53 9.02 15.77
C GLU A 121 -43.36 8.14 16.26
N TYR A 122 -42.27 8.75 16.71
CA TYR A 122 -41.06 8.07 17.18
C TYR A 122 -40.88 8.18 18.72
N ALA A 123 -41.96 8.28 19.50
CA ALA A 123 -41.89 8.48 20.95
C ALA A 123 -40.91 7.55 21.70
N PRO A 124 -40.75 6.25 21.36
CA PRO A 124 -39.80 5.41 22.06
C PRO A 124 -38.33 5.83 21.88
N PHE A 125 -37.99 6.57 20.81
CA PHE A 125 -36.65 7.14 20.66
C PHE A 125 -36.35 8.16 21.76
N PHE A 126 -37.31 8.97 22.11
CA PHE A 126 -37.17 10.07 23.06
C PHE A 126 -37.24 9.64 24.54
N ASN A 127 -37.45 8.33 24.81
CA ASN A 127 -37.42 7.79 26.18
C ASN A 127 -35.99 7.71 26.79
N SER A 128 -35.00 8.34 26.20
CA SER A 128 -33.62 8.38 26.70
C SER A 128 -33.06 9.78 26.60
N THR A 129 -32.71 10.35 27.73
CA THR A 129 -32.08 11.67 27.83
C THR A 129 -30.75 11.72 27.06
N ALA A 130 -29.99 10.63 27.06
CA ALA A 130 -28.75 10.55 26.28
C ALA A 130 -29.00 10.65 24.78
N ARG A 131 -30.00 9.96 24.23
CA ARG A 131 -30.35 10.08 22.79
C ARG A 131 -30.84 11.46 22.43
N VAL A 132 -31.64 12.10 23.30
CA VAL A 132 -32.11 13.50 23.12
C VAL A 132 -30.91 14.45 23.08
N ALA A 133 -29.97 14.31 24.01
CA ALA A 133 -28.77 15.15 24.08
C ALA A 133 -27.89 14.96 22.81
N ASP A 134 -27.71 13.72 22.36
CA ASP A 134 -26.95 13.43 21.14
C ASP A 134 -27.68 13.98 19.89
N LEU A 135 -29.01 13.85 19.81
CA LEU A 135 -29.80 14.45 18.75
C LEU A 135 -29.67 15.97 18.72
N LYS A 136 -29.76 16.62 19.88
CA LYS A 136 -29.54 18.07 20.01
C LYS A 136 -28.16 18.47 19.50
N LYS A 137 -27.13 17.68 19.79
CA LYS A 137 -25.77 17.91 19.29
C LYS A 137 -25.73 17.82 17.77
N HIS A 138 -26.33 16.78 17.17
CA HIS A 138 -26.42 16.63 15.71
C HIS A 138 -27.17 17.79 15.05
N LEU A 139 -28.33 18.22 15.62
CA LEU A 139 -29.10 19.34 15.09
C LEU A 139 -28.37 20.67 15.29
N GLY A 140 -27.60 20.80 16.35
CA GLY A 140 -26.80 21.99 16.66
C GLY A 140 -25.67 22.28 15.68
N THR A 141 -25.28 21.28 14.87
CA THR A 141 -24.31 21.50 13.78
C THR A 141 -24.95 22.18 12.55
N ILE A 142 -26.28 22.36 12.54
CA ILE A 142 -27.02 23.02 11.46
C ILE A 142 -27.36 24.41 11.90
N SER A 143 -26.78 25.43 11.28
CA SER A 143 -27.01 26.84 11.62
C SER A 143 -28.41 27.33 11.18
N ASP A 144 -28.91 26.80 10.02
CA ASP A 144 -30.21 27.18 9.48
C ASP A 144 -31.35 26.47 10.23
N ALA A 145 -32.26 27.26 10.81
CA ALA A 145 -33.40 26.79 11.59
C ALA A 145 -34.42 26.01 10.73
N ASP A 146 -34.66 26.45 9.49
CA ASP A 146 -35.61 25.83 8.59
C ASP A 146 -35.13 24.44 8.18
N LYS A 147 -33.83 24.33 7.91
CA LYS A 147 -33.17 23.04 7.63
C LYS A 147 -33.21 22.10 8.85
N ARG A 148 -32.97 22.60 10.06
CA ARG A 148 -33.09 21.77 11.27
C ARG A 148 -34.49 21.23 11.46
N SER A 149 -35.49 21.94 10.96
CA SER A 149 -36.90 21.61 11.08
C SER A 149 -37.44 20.80 9.91
N ASP A 150 -36.59 20.52 8.91
CA ASP A 150 -36.98 19.58 7.83
C ASP A 150 -37.08 18.15 8.38
N ARG A 151 -38.20 17.46 8.04
CA ARG A 151 -38.47 16.09 8.52
C ARG A 151 -37.36 15.11 8.15
N LYS A 152 -36.82 15.18 6.92
CA LYS A 152 -35.78 14.28 6.45
C LYS A 152 -34.47 14.49 7.21
N THR A 153 -34.07 15.73 7.40
CA THR A 153 -32.87 16.09 8.18
C THR A 153 -33.01 15.64 9.63
N PHE A 154 -34.21 15.76 10.19
CA PHE A 154 -34.48 15.33 11.55
C PHE A 154 -34.38 13.79 11.71
N LEU A 155 -34.97 13.02 10.77
CA LEU A 155 -34.86 11.55 10.76
C LEU A 155 -33.43 11.07 10.48
N ALA A 156 -32.69 11.80 9.62
CA ALA A 156 -31.27 11.53 9.41
C ALA A 156 -30.44 11.68 10.70
N ALA A 157 -30.72 12.73 11.47
CA ALA A 157 -30.05 12.95 12.75
C ALA A 157 -30.41 11.88 13.79
N MET A 158 -31.70 11.48 13.86
CA MET A 158 -32.11 10.37 14.72
C MET A 158 -31.42 9.05 14.34
N SER A 159 -31.34 8.76 13.04
CA SER A 159 -30.63 7.56 12.53
C SER A 159 -29.15 7.61 12.89
N ALA A 160 -28.49 8.78 12.74
CA ALA A 160 -27.08 8.96 13.11
C ALA A 160 -26.85 8.71 14.61
N VAL A 161 -27.77 9.15 15.48
CA VAL A 161 -27.73 8.85 16.94
C VAL A 161 -27.80 7.35 17.21
N LEU A 162 -28.74 6.63 16.57
CA LEU A 162 -28.87 5.18 16.77
C LEU A 162 -27.63 4.42 16.28
N LEU A 163 -27.10 4.80 15.14
CA LEU A 163 -25.92 4.19 14.53
C LEU A 163 -24.60 4.70 15.14
N LYS A 164 -24.66 5.72 16.03
CA LYS A 164 -23.48 6.34 16.64
C LYS A 164 -22.49 6.87 15.62
N THR A 165 -22.97 7.48 14.56
CA THR A 165 -22.15 8.14 13.53
C THR A 165 -22.02 9.63 13.86
N GLN A 166 -20.91 10.25 13.47
CA GLN A 166 -20.75 11.71 13.61
C GLN A 166 -21.44 12.50 12.49
N GLN A 167 -21.66 11.84 11.36
CA GLN A 167 -22.27 12.41 10.16
C GLN A 167 -23.62 11.73 9.94
N ARG A 168 -24.54 12.44 9.29
CA ARG A 168 -25.92 12.02 9.01
C ARG A 168 -26.21 11.78 7.53
N SER A 169 -25.19 11.94 6.65
CA SER A 169 -25.35 11.68 5.23
C SER A 169 -25.75 10.22 4.98
N PHE A 170 -26.57 9.99 3.95
CA PHE A 170 -27.06 8.66 3.62
C PHE A 170 -25.93 7.65 3.39
N SER A 171 -24.85 8.06 2.69
CA SER A 171 -23.68 7.23 2.44
C SER A 171 -22.96 6.78 3.72
N VAL A 172 -22.89 7.65 4.74
CA VAL A 172 -22.30 7.30 6.05
C VAL A 172 -23.20 6.34 6.83
N LEU A 173 -24.52 6.60 6.83
CA LEU A 173 -25.47 5.67 7.47
C LEU A 173 -25.43 4.29 6.81
N PHE A 174 -25.39 4.24 5.47
CA PHE A 174 -25.20 2.99 4.72
C PHE A 174 -23.88 2.28 5.08
N ALA A 175 -22.76 2.99 5.04
CA ALA A 175 -21.46 2.40 5.36
C ALA A 175 -21.42 1.84 6.78
N LYS A 176 -22.06 2.54 7.73
CA LYS A 176 -22.20 2.09 9.11
C LYS A 176 -23.05 0.84 9.24
N LEU A 177 -24.17 0.76 8.55
CA LEU A 177 -25.00 -0.46 8.49
C LEU A 177 -24.22 -1.61 7.85
N ALA A 178 -23.55 -1.37 6.73
CA ALA A 178 -22.73 -2.37 6.06
C ALA A 178 -21.57 -2.90 6.93
N SER A 179 -21.09 -2.11 7.91
CA SER A 179 -20.05 -2.54 8.85
C SER A 179 -20.53 -3.52 9.92
N MET A 180 -21.85 -3.67 10.10
CA MET A 180 -22.41 -4.53 11.12
C MET A 180 -22.36 -6.00 10.70
N THR A 181 -22.13 -6.88 11.68
CA THR A 181 -21.99 -8.32 11.46
C THR A 181 -23.24 -9.13 11.80
N GLN A 182 -24.30 -8.45 12.27
CA GLN A 182 -25.60 -9.09 12.54
C GLN A 182 -26.30 -9.46 11.24
N ASP A 183 -27.21 -10.46 11.32
CA ASP A 183 -27.92 -10.97 10.14
C ASP A 183 -28.70 -9.90 9.40
N ASN A 184 -29.39 -9.02 10.11
CA ASN A 184 -30.07 -7.86 9.53
C ASN A 184 -29.53 -6.55 10.14
N PRO A 185 -28.67 -5.80 9.43
CA PRO A 185 -28.14 -4.53 9.91
C PRO A 185 -29.20 -3.49 10.22
N LEU A 186 -30.35 -3.52 9.53
CA LEU A 186 -31.44 -2.56 9.71
C LEU A 186 -32.11 -2.64 11.08
N ASP A 187 -31.95 -3.76 11.82
CA ASP A 187 -32.45 -3.87 13.18
C ASP A 187 -31.81 -2.83 14.14
N ALA A 188 -30.72 -2.21 13.74
CA ALA A 188 -30.13 -1.08 14.46
C ALA A 188 -30.96 0.21 14.32
N LEU A 189 -31.72 0.34 13.21
CA LEU A 189 -32.67 1.42 12.97
C LEU A 189 -34.03 1.08 13.57
N LYS A 190 -34.16 1.21 14.89
CA LYS A 190 -35.36 0.86 15.64
C LYS A 190 -36.52 1.81 15.36
N TRP A 191 -37.71 1.36 15.72
CA TRP A 191 -38.94 2.15 15.77
C TRP A 191 -39.43 2.70 14.42
N GLY A 192 -39.10 2.01 13.31
CA GLY A 192 -39.57 2.42 11.98
C GLY A 192 -38.59 3.37 11.23
N LEU A 193 -37.42 3.67 11.80
CA LEU A 193 -36.43 4.48 11.08
C LEU A 193 -35.79 3.74 9.89
N ASP A 194 -35.98 2.43 9.77
CA ASP A 194 -35.64 1.67 8.58
C ASP A 194 -36.47 2.13 7.36
N ALA A 195 -37.72 2.58 7.55
CA ALA A 195 -38.52 3.17 6.46
C ALA A 195 -37.84 4.43 5.89
N TYR A 196 -37.27 5.29 6.73
CA TYR A 196 -36.49 6.44 6.28
C TYR A 196 -35.27 6.01 5.46
N PHE A 197 -34.57 4.97 5.87
CA PHE A 197 -33.45 4.42 5.10
C PHE A 197 -33.88 4.00 3.69
N TRP A 198 -35.01 3.30 3.56
CA TRP A 198 -35.54 2.88 2.25
C TRP A 198 -36.00 4.06 1.39
N GLU A 199 -36.64 5.06 1.97
CA GLU A 199 -36.94 6.33 1.27
C GLU A 199 -35.67 6.97 0.71
N GLY A 200 -34.58 6.95 1.50
CA GLY A 200 -33.27 7.42 1.06
C GLY A 200 -32.68 6.58 -0.06
N ALA A 201 -32.72 5.26 0.06
CA ALA A 201 -32.21 4.35 -0.98
C ALA A 201 -32.95 4.56 -2.32
N HIS A 202 -34.27 4.73 -2.26
CA HIS A 202 -35.07 5.04 -3.45
C HIS A 202 -34.72 6.43 -4.02
N ALA A 203 -34.79 7.47 -3.20
CA ALA A 203 -34.67 8.86 -3.68
C ALA A 203 -33.26 9.23 -4.15
N ILE A 204 -32.19 8.71 -3.50
CA ILE A 204 -30.80 9.07 -3.80
C ILE A 204 -30.18 8.11 -4.81
N TRP A 205 -30.44 6.82 -4.65
CA TRP A 205 -29.81 5.77 -5.45
C TRP A 205 -30.71 5.23 -6.57
N GLY A 206 -32.03 5.51 -6.51
CA GLY A 206 -33.03 4.95 -7.43
C GLY A 206 -33.26 3.45 -7.20
N TYR A 207 -33.11 2.97 -5.97
CA TYR A 207 -33.34 1.59 -5.61
C TYR A 207 -34.85 1.31 -5.46
N ASP A 208 -35.37 0.41 -6.27
CA ASP A 208 -36.79 -0.02 -6.29
C ASP A 208 -36.95 -1.51 -5.96
N GLY A 209 -35.92 -2.15 -5.40
CA GLY A 209 -35.95 -3.57 -5.10
C GLY A 209 -36.62 -3.93 -3.77
N GLU A 210 -36.48 -5.19 -3.35
CA GLU A 210 -36.97 -5.69 -2.07
C GLU A 210 -36.28 -4.96 -0.90
N HIS A 211 -37.07 -4.58 0.13
CA HIS A 211 -36.60 -3.87 1.31
C HIS A 211 -35.88 -4.78 2.30
N THR A 212 -34.87 -5.51 1.82
CA THR A 212 -33.92 -6.26 2.64
C THR A 212 -32.48 -5.76 2.37
N PHE A 213 -31.64 -5.76 3.38
CA PHE A 213 -30.27 -5.27 3.21
C PHE A 213 -29.47 -6.17 2.27
N ASP A 214 -29.74 -7.47 2.25
CA ASP A 214 -29.15 -8.42 1.32
C ASP A 214 -29.52 -8.15 -0.15
N ALA A 215 -30.80 -7.83 -0.41
CA ALA A 215 -31.24 -7.48 -1.75
C ALA A 215 -30.61 -6.16 -2.23
N LEU A 216 -30.51 -5.16 -1.35
CA LEU A 216 -29.83 -3.90 -1.64
C LEU A 216 -28.35 -4.14 -1.97
N MET A 217 -27.64 -4.92 -1.15
CA MET A 217 -26.23 -5.23 -1.40
C MET A 217 -26.06 -6.02 -2.71
N THR A 218 -26.91 -7.00 -2.94
CA THR A 218 -26.91 -7.76 -4.20
C THR A 218 -27.11 -6.83 -5.40
N TRP A 219 -28.06 -5.91 -5.33
CA TRP A 219 -28.29 -4.93 -6.38
C TRP A 219 -27.05 -4.05 -6.64
N LEU A 220 -26.41 -3.51 -5.58
CA LEU A 220 -25.20 -2.67 -5.70
C LEU A 220 -24.06 -3.43 -6.39
N PHE A 221 -23.79 -4.66 -5.99
CA PHE A 221 -22.71 -5.46 -6.57
C PHE A 221 -23.01 -5.89 -8.02
N VAL A 222 -24.24 -6.27 -8.30
CA VAL A 222 -24.68 -6.64 -9.67
C VAL A 222 -24.63 -5.43 -10.61
N MET A 223 -25.05 -4.24 -10.15
CA MET A 223 -24.92 -3.01 -10.94
C MET A 223 -23.44 -2.66 -11.21
N ASN A 224 -22.57 -2.87 -10.23
CA ASN A 224 -21.13 -2.66 -10.42
C ASN A 224 -20.52 -3.64 -11.43
N ALA A 225 -20.91 -4.91 -11.40
CA ALA A 225 -20.42 -5.93 -12.34
C ALA A 225 -20.92 -5.72 -13.78
N ASN A 226 -22.15 -5.28 -13.95
CA ASN A 226 -22.76 -5.10 -15.28
C ASN A 226 -22.57 -3.71 -15.90
N GLY A 227 -22.00 -2.77 -15.14
CA GLY A 227 -21.91 -1.36 -15.52
C GLY A 227 -23.12 -0.56 -15.03
N TRP A 228 -22.85 0.66 -14.53
CA TRP A 228 -23.85 1.54 -13.95
C TRP A 228 -24.63 2.30 -15.03
N ASP A 229 -25.95 2.39 -14.86
CA ASP A 229 -26.80 3.31 -15.62
C ASP A 229 -26.68 4.73 -15.05
N HIS A 230 -26.70 5.75 -15.91
CA HIS A 230 -26.64 7.17 -15.53
C HIS A 230 -27.69 7.60 -14.47
N ARG A 231 -28.81 6.88 -14.36
CA ARG A 231 -29.83 7.11 -13.33
C ARG A 231 -29.33 6.78 -11.91
N HIS A 232 -28.29 5.99 -11.78
CA HIS A 232 -27.74 5.50 -10.52
C HIS A 232 -26.35 6.06 -10.20
N ASN A 233 -25.99 7.23 -10.78
CA ASN A 233 -24.68 7.84 -10.57
C ASN A 233 -24.34 8.08 -9.09
N SER A 234 -25.35 8.42 -8.26
CA SER A 234 -25.14 8.61 -6.82
C SER A 234 -24.82 7.28 -6.12
N ALA A 235 -25.56 6.21 -6.46
CA ALA A 235 -25.27 4.87 -5.95
C ALA A 235 -23.87 4.41 -6.35
N GLN A 236 -23.51 4.59 -7.63
CA GLN A 236 -22.15 4.26 -8.12
C GLN A 236 -21.05 4.97 -7.34
N ARG A 237 -21.21 6.28 -7.13
CA ARG A 237 -20.23 7.06 -6.35
C ARG A 237 -20.10 6.57 -4.92
N ASP A 238 -21.21 6.45 -4.21
CA ASP A 238 -21.23 6.04 -2.82
C ASP A 238 -20.69 4.61 -2.66
N PHE A 239 -21.07 3.68 -3.56
CA PHE A 239 -20.55 2.32 -3.60
C PHE A 239 -19.04 2.29 -3.89
N SER A 240 -18.58 3.06 -4.89
CA SER A 240 -17.16 3.14 -5.22
C SER A 240 -16.34 3.72 -4.07
N MET A 241 -16.87 4.71 -3.37
CA MET A 241 -16.21 5.27 -2.18
C MET A 241 -16.11 4.25 -1.06
N TRP A 242 -17.21 3.56 -0.76
CA TRP A 242 -17.27 2.56 0.28
C TRP A 242 -16.34 1.37 0.01
N THR A 243 -16.24 0.90 -1.24
CA THR A 243 -15.38 -0.24 -1.62
C THR A 243 -13.89 0.12 -1.69
N ARG A 244 -13.54 1.39 -1.91
CA ARG A 244 -12.15 1.86 -2.04
C ARG A 244 -11.56 2.41 -0.74
N ASP A 245 -12.39 2.77 0.22
CA ASP A 245 -11.92 3.29 1.50
C ASP A 245 -11.28 2.16 2.33
N VAL A 246 -10.05 2.38 2.77
CA VAL A 246 -9.29 1.42 3.59
C VAL A 246 -10.05 1.03 4.86
N ALA A 247 -10.80 1.95 5.46
CA ALA A 247 -11.55 1.70 6.69
C ALA A 247 -12.78 0.78 6.49
N THR A 248 -13.33 0.71 5.26
CA THR A 248 -14.55 -0.07 4.96
C THR A 248 -14.30 -1.25 4.01
N ARG A 249 -13.06 -1.41 3.55
CA ARG A 249 -12.68 -2.43 2.55
C ARG A 249 -12.96 -3.87 3.00
N ASP A 250 -12.70 -4.18 4.27
CA ASP A 250 -12.95 -5.52 4.81
C ASP A 250 -14.46 -5.82 4.89
N ASP A 251 -15.27 -4.81 5.19
CA ASP A 251 -16.72 -4.92 5.15
C ASP A 251 -17.21 -5.14 3.72
N ALA A 252 -16.66 -4.42 2.76
CA ALA A 252 -16.96 -4.59 1.35
C ALA A 252 -16.60 -6.00 0.85
N ARG A 253 -15.44 -6.53 1.24
CA ARG A 253 -15.03 -7.91 0.92
C ARG A 253 -15.96 -8.96 1.54
N ARG A 254 -16.40 -8.75 2.78
CA ARG A 254 -17.35 -9.63 3.44
C ARG A 254 -18.67 -9.67 2.67
N TRP A 255 -19.19 -8.51 2.28
CA TRP A 255 -20.40 -8.42 1.49
C TRP A 255 -20.24 -8.97 0.08
N ALA A 256 -19.13 -8.72 -0.60
CA ALA A 256 -18.84 -9.30 -1.91
C ALA A 256 -18.92 -10.83 -1.90
N LYS A 257 -18.33 -11.48 -0.89
CA LYS A 257 -18.40 -12.95 -0.71
C LYS A 257 -19.83 -13.41 -0.47
N ARG A 258 -20.59 -12.74 0.39
CA ARG A 258 -21.99 -13.09 0.68
C ARG A 258 -22.89 -12.96 -0.56
N VAL A 259 -22.68 -11.91 -1.35
CA VAL A 259 -23.40 -11.72 -2.62
C VAL A 259 -23.00 -12.77 -3.64
N ASP A 260 -21.72 -13.10 -3.75
CA ASP A 260 -21.24 -14.16 -4.63
C ASP A 260 -21.83 -15.54 -4.27
N GLU A 261 -21.89 -15.90 -2.99
CA GLU A 261 -22.55 -17.11 -2.49
C GLU A 261 -24.04 -17.15 -2.86
N ALA A 262 -24.72 -16.00 -2.83
CA ALA A 262 -26.15 -15.90 -3.17
C ALA A 262 -26.43 -15.94 -4.68
N THR A 263 -25.54 -15.35 -5.50
CA THR A 263 -25.76 -15.18 -6.94
C THR A 263 -25.01 -16.19 -7.81
N GLY A 264 -23.91 -16.76 -7.31
CA GLY A 264 -23.00 -17.60 -8.08
C GLY A 264 -22.23 -16.83 -9.16
N ALA A 265 -22.04 -15.51 -8.99
CA ALA A 265 -21.42 -14.64 -9.99
C ALA A 265 -20.03 -15.12 -10.41
N SER A 266 -19.20 -15.58 -9.47
CA SER A 266 -17.87 -16.16 -9.75
C SER A 266 -17.90 -17.34 -10.71
N SER A 267 -18.95 -18.14 -10.73
CA SER A 267 -19.06 -19.27 -11.66
C SER A 267 -19.34 -18.87 -13.10
N ALA A 268 -19.82 -17.65 -13.35
CA ALA A 268 -20.10 -17.13 -14.69
C ALA A 268 -18.92 -16.35 -15.32
N LEU A 269 -17.85 -16.11 -14.57
CA LEU A 269 -16.72 -15.27 -15.01
C LEU A 269 -16.03 -15.80 -16.27
N HIS A 270 -15.97 -17.13 -16.41
CA HIS A 270 -15.32 -17.78 -17.56
C HIS A 270 -15.96 -17.38 -18.90
N ASP A 271 -17.28 -17.24 -18.93
CA ASP A 271 -18.06 -16.92 -20.14
C ASP A 271 -18.20 -15.39 -20.37
N ALA A 272 -17.84 -14.57 -19.41
CA ALA A 272 -17.98 -13.12 -19.48
C ALA A 272 -16.96 -12.50 -20.47
N ALA A 273 -17.35 -11.42 -21.17
CA ALA A 273 -16.42 -10.67 -22.01
C ALA A 273 -15.33 -10.00 -21.18
N THR A 274 -14.11 -9.89 -21.70
CA THR A 274 -12.97 -9.27 -21.00
C THR A 274 -13.25 -7.83 -20.58
N ASP A 275 -13.92 -7.04 -21.44
CA ASP A 275 -14.29 -5.67 -21.12
C ASP A 275 -15.26 -5.57 -19.94
N ALA A 276 -16.19 -6.51 -19.80
CA ALA A 276 -17.10 -6.60 -18.65
C ALA A 276 -16.32 -6.93 -17.38
N LEU A 277 -15.39 -7.90 -17.44
CA LEU A 277 -14.52 -8.25 -16.29
C LEU A 277 -13.63 -7.08 -15.85
N LEU A 278 -13.17 -6.24 -16.79
CA LEU A 278 -12.35 -5.07 -16.48
C LEU A 278 -13.16 -3.97 -15.76
N ILE A 279 -14.47 -3.92 -15.95
CA ILE A 279 -15.38 -2.99 -15.27
C ILE A 279 -15.72 -3.49 -13.87
N ASP A 280 -15.91 -4.79 -13.70
CA ASP A 280 -16.27 -5.39 -12.42
C ASP A 280 -15.07 -5.39 -11.45
N THR A 281 -15.09 -4.48 -10.48
CA THR A 281 -14.03 -4.31 -9.49
C THR A 281 -14.26 -5.08 -8.18
N THR A 282 -15.39 -5.78 -8.05
CA THR A 282 -15.86 -6.30 -6.75
C THR A 282 -16.11 -7.81 -6.69
N THR A 283 -16.49 -8.46 -7.80
CA THR A 283 -16.76 -9.91 -7.77
C THR A 283 -15.47 -10.69 -7.43
N PRO A 284 -15.51 -11.62 -6.45
CA PRO A 284 -14.38 -12.50 -6.18
C PRO A 284 -13.95 -13.28 -7.43
N GLY A 285 -12.66 -13.47 -7.61
CA GLY A 285 -12.12 -14.27 -8.73
C GLY A 285 -11.98 -13.54 -10.07
N VAL A 286 -12.53 -12.33 -10.27
CA VAL A 286 -12.38 -11.57 -11.53
C VAL A 286 -10.92 -11.37 -11.91
N ASP A 287 -10.07 -10.97 -10.96
CA ASP A 287 -8.64 -10.78 -11.22
C ASP A 287 -7.97 -12.10 -11.65
N ARG A 288 -8.31 -13.22 -11.03
CA ARG A 288 -7.80 -14.54 -11.42
C ARG A 288 -8.20 -14.92 -12.84
N GLU A 289 -9.45 -14.69 -13.23
CA GLU A 289 -9.91 -14.98 -14.60
C GLU A 289 -9.22 -14.08 -15.61
N LEU A 290 -9.08 -12.78 -15.33
CA LEU A 290 -8.33 -11.86 -16.21
C LEU A 290 -6.89 -12.30 -16.38
N ILE A 291 -6.20 -12.65 -15.28
CA ILE A 291 -4.82 -13.13 -15.31
C ILE A 291 -4.73 -14.46 -16.09
N SER A 292 -5.68 -15.38 -15.91
CA SER A 292 -5.73 -16.64 -16.66
C SER A 292 -5.80 -16.41 -18.18
N ARG A 293 -6.61 -15.41 -18.61
CA ARG A 293 -6.70 -15.03 -20.03
C ARG A 293 -5.40 -14.38 -20.52
N LEU A 294 -4.81 -13.48 -19.72
CA LEU A 294 -3.52 -12.89 -20.04
C LEU A 294 -2.43 -13.94 -20.16
N VAL A 295 -2.35 -14.86 -19.21
CA VAL A 295 -1.37 -15.97 -19.25
C VAL A 295 -1.47 -16.76 -20.54
N ARG A 296 -2.66 -17.14 -20.98
CA ARG A 296 -2.86 -17.81 -22.26
C ARG A 296 -2.34 -16.98 -23.45
N GLY A 297 -2.69 -15.68 -23.47
CA GLY A 297 -2.23 -14.79 -24.53
C GLY A 297 -0.73 -14.46 -24.47
N ILE A 298 -0.10 -14.46 -23.30
CA ILE A 298 1.35 -14.31 -23.13
C ILE A 298 2.06 -15.53 -23.71
N VAL A 299 1.57 -16.72 -23.40
CA VAL A 299 2.14 -17.99 -23.86
C VAL A 299 2.04 -18.11 -25.38
N ASP A 300 0.89 -17.82 -25.98
CA ASP A 300 0.71 -17.88 -27.45
C ASP A 300 1.26 -16.67 -28.20
N GLY A 301 1.65 -15.60 -27.50
CA GLY A 301 2.25 -14.39 -28.05
C GLY A 301 1.26 -13.35 -28.56
N SER A 302 -0.04 -13.53 -28.32
CA SER A 302 -1.08 -12.55 -28.67
C SER A 302 -1.19 -11.37 -27.69
N VAL A 303 -0.66 -11.54 -26.46
CA VAL A 303 -0.62 -10.51 -25.40
C VAL A 303 0.81 -10.07 -25.15
N GLY A 304 1.06 -8.77 -25.23
CA GLY A 304 2.34 -8.13 -24.92
C GLY A 304 2.34 -7.42 -23.56
N VAL A 305 3.50 -6.89 -23.16
CA VAL A 305 3.71 -6.19 -21.88
C VAL A 305 2.74 -5.04 -21.70
N ALA A 306 2.52 -4.20 -22.72
CA ALA A 306 1.65 -3.03 -22.64
C ALA A 306 0.20 -3.39 -22.24
N GLN A 307 -0.33 -4.48 -22.75
CA GLN A 307 -1.68 -4.94 -22.43
C GLN A 307 -1.77 -5.45 -20.98
N VAL A 308 -0.73 -6.13 -20.49
CA VAL A 308 -0.68 -6.57 -19.08
C VAL A 308 -0.63 -5.35 -18.15
N GLU A 309 0.22 -4.38 -18.46
CA GLU A 309 0.35 -3.13 -17.67
C GLU A 309 -0.96 -2.33 -17.68
N GLU A 310 -1.64 -2.21 -18.83
CA GLU A 310 -2.92 -1.52 -18.94
C GLU A 310 -3.98 -2.19 -18.06
N GLN A 311 -4.14 -3.51 -18.17
CA GLN A 311 -5.16 -4.23 -17.39
C GLN A 311 -4.83 -4.20 -15.90
N ARG A 312 -3.57 -4.43 -15.52
CA ARG A 312 -3.11 -4.30 -14.14
C ARG A 312 -3.42 -2.90 -13.57
N GLY A 313 -3.15 -1.85 -14.35
CA GLY A 313 -3.46 -0.47 -13.96
C GLY A 313 -4.94 -0.24 -13.67
N ARG A 314 -5.83 -0.75 -14.52
CA ARG A 314 -7.29 -0.67 -14.32
C ARG A 314 -7.77 -1.43 -13.08
N ARG A 315 -7.11 -2.54 -12.74
CA ARG A 315 -7.49 -3.41 -11.61
C ARG A 315 -6.94 -2.96 -10.26
N ARG A 316 -5.94 -2.08 -10.24
CA ARG A 316 -5.21 -1.64 -9.04
C ARG A 316 -6.11 -1.12 -7.91
N GLU A 317 -7.24 -0.52 -8.25
CA GLU A 317 -8.23 -0.03 -7.29
C GLU A 317 -9.33 -1.06 -6.98
N GLY A 318 -9.25 -2.25 -7.57
CA GLY A 318 -10.21 -3.33 -7.36
C GLY A 318 -10.14 -3.89 -5.94
N LEU A 319 -11.27 -4.42 -5.47
CA LEU A 319 -11.43 -4.91 -4.09
C LEU A 319 -10.48 -6.06 -3.75
N TRP A 320 -10.08 -6.85 -4.76
CA TRP A 320 -9.28 -8.07 -4.61
C TRP A 320 -7.85 -7.94 -5.13
N PHE A 321 -7.45 -6.75 -5.58
CA PHE A 321 -6.14 -6.55 -6.21
C PHE A 321 -4.99 -6.94 -5.28
N ASP A 322 -5.04 -6.56 -4.01
CA ASP A 322 -3.96 -6.86 -3.05
C ASP A 322 -3.75 -8.37 -2.88
N ASP A 323 -4.83 -9.17 -2.99
CA ASP A 323 -4.75 -10.63 -2.87
C ASP A 323 -4.18 -11.28 -4.14
N THR A 324 -4.20 -10.57 -5.26
CA THR A 324 -3.77 -11.05 -6.59
C THR A 324 -2.56 -10.28 -7.15
N GLU A 325 -2.02 -9.31 -6.41
CA GLU A 325 -0.91 -8.47 -6.87
C GLU A 325 0.31 -9.30 -7.32
N ALA A 326 0.65 -10.34 -6.58
CA ALA A 326 1.75 -11.23 -6.93
C ALA A 326 1.49 -12.00 -8.24
N LEU A 327 0.23 -12.36 -8.53
CA LEU A 327 -0.16 -12.97 -9.81
C LEU A 327 0.00 -11.99 -10.98
N TRP A 328 -0.42 -10.74 -10.79
CA TRP A 328 -0.23 -9.67 -11.76
C TRP A 328 1.25 -9.41 -12.02
N ASP A 329 2.09 -9.39 -10.98
CA ASP A 329 3.53 -9.19 -11.08
C ASP A 329 4.21 -10.36 -11.79
N ALA A 330 3.79 -11.60 -11.54
CA ALA A 330 4.27 -12.78 -12.26
C ALA A 330 3.89 -12.72 -13.75
N ALA A 331 2.64 -12.42 -14.07
CA ALA A 331 2.20 -12.28 -15.45
C ALA A 331 2.98 -11.18 -16.19
N ARG A 332 3.23 -10.04 -15.54
CA ARG A 332 4.03 -8.93 -16.06
C ARG A 332 5.48 -9.34 -16.32
N ALA A 333 6.14 -9.96 -15.34
CA ALA A 333 7.53 -10.41 -15.48
C ALA A 333 7.66 -11.48 -16.56
N GLY A 334 6.73 -12.43 -16.63
CA GLY A 334 6.67 -13.44 -17.70
C GLY A 334 6.49 -12.82 -19.09
N ALA A 335 5.59 -11.83 -19.22
CA ALA A 335 5.39 -11.10 -20.48
C ALA A 335 6.64 -10.33 -20.90
N ARG A 336 7.36 -9.68 -19.98
CA ARG A 336 8.62 -8.98 -20.27
C ARG A 336 9.69 -9.93 -20.73
N LEU A 337 9.94 -11.00 -19.98
CA LEU A 337 10.91 -12.02 -20.33
C LEU A 337 10.66 -12.59 -21.73
N LEU A 338 9.44 -13.05 -22.00
CA LEU A 338 9.10 -13.65 -23.29
C LEU A 338 9.12 -12.63 -24.45
N THR A 339 8.80 -11.37 -24.18
CA THR A 339 8.92 -10.29 -25.17
C THR A 339 10.39 -10.01 -25.50
N HIS A 340 11.26 -9.93 -24.48
CA HIS A 340 12.71 -9.75 -24.68
C HIS A 340 13.31 -10.94 -25.48
N LEU A 341 12.94 -12.17 -25.13
CA LEU A 341 13.42 -13.37 -25.84
C LEU A 341 12.99 -13.39 -27.30
N ARG A 342 11.74 -13.06 -27.60
CA ARG A 342 11.22 -12.98 -28.99
C ARG A 342 11.88 -11.86 -29.81
N ALA A 343 12.31 -10.78 -29.15
CA ALA A 343 12.98 -9.65 -29.80
C ALA A 343 14.48 -9.87 -30.03
N LEU A 344 15.09 -10.92 -29.45
CA LEU A 344 16.51 -11.18 -29.62
C LEU A 344 16.82 -11.56 -31.07
N PRO A 345 17.75 -10.83 -31.72
CA PRO A 345 18.15 -11.11 -33.09
C PRO A 345 19.05 -12.37 -33.23
N GLY A 346 19.03 -13.27 -32.27
CA GLY A 346 19.95 -14.37 -32.11
C GLY A 346 21.14 -14.00 -31.22
N ILE A 347 21.65 -14.99 -30.49
CA ILE A 347 22.82 -14.83 -29.61
C ILE A 347 24.05 -15.38 -30.37
N ALA A 348 24.91 -14.47 -30.86
CA ALA A 348 26.16 -14.77 -31.50
C ALA A 348 27.19 -13.68 -31.20
N PHE A 349 28.42 -14.05 -30.91
CA PHE A 349 29.58 -13.18 -30.74
C PHE A 349 30.85 -13.90 -31.16
N SER A 350 31.85 -13.16 -31.61
CA SER A 350 33.07 -13.68 -32.21
C SER A 350 34.11 -14.14 -31.20
N ASP A 351 34.12 -13.52 -30.00
CA ASP A 351 35.12 -13.80 -28.98
C ASP A 351 34.59 -13.45 -27.58
N ALA A 352 35.41 -13.68 -26.57
CA ALA A 352 35.04 -13.43 -25.17
C ALA A 352 34.82 -11.94 -24.84
N ALA A 353 35.53 -11.02 -25.51
CA ALA A 353 35.36 -9.60 -25.28
C ALA A 353 33.99 -9.11 -25.79
N GLU A 354 33.60 -9.52 -27.00
CA GLU A 354 32.29 -9.22 -27.57
C GLU A 354 31.17 -9.85 -26.72
N GLY A 355 31.36 -11.13 -26.32
CA GLY A 355 30.39 -11.83 -25.47
C GLY A 355 30.17 -11.14 -24.13
N PHE A 356 31.24 -10.74 -23.46
CA PHE A 356 31.18 -9.98 -22.21
C PHE A 356 30.53 -8.61 -22.41
N ALA A 357 30.95 -7.86 -23.44
CA ALA A 357 30.36 -6.56 -23.76
C ALA A 357 28.86 -6.65 -24.05
N ARG A 358 28.44 -7.66 -24.83
CA ARG A 358 27.03 -7.87 -25.15
C ARG A 358 26.20 -8.31 -23.94
N TYR A 359 26.78 -9.11 -23.04
CA TYR A 359 26.11 -9.47 -21.80
C TYR A 359 25.89 -8.25 -20.88
N THR A 360 26.88 -7.35 -20.81
CA THR A 360 26.94 -6.22 -19.88
C THR A 360 26.50 -4.88 -20.47
N ASP A 361 26.03 -4.85 -21.71
CA ASP A 361 25.50 -3.63 -22.33
C ASP A 361 24.43 -2.98 -21.44
N PRO A 362 24.57 -1.68 -21.08
CA PRO A 362 23.67 -1.04 -20.12
C PRO A 362 22.22 -0.93 -20.62
N ASP A 363 22.02 -0.81 -21.94
CA ASP A 363 20.71 -0.55 -22.52
C ASP A 363 20.03 -1.80 -23.07
N ARG A 364 20.81 -2.75 -23.60
CA ARG A 364 20.32 -3.92 -24.33
C ARG A 364 21.04 -5.21 -23.94
N GLY A 365 21.66 -5.23 -22.77
CA GLY A 365 22.44 -6.35 -22.28
C GLY A 365 21.61 -7.61 -22.04
N LEU A 366 22.25 -8.75 -22.31
CA LEU A 366 21.60 -10.05 -22.06
C LEU A 366 21.31 -10.31 -20.57
N TRP A 367 21.96 -9.57 -19.67
CA TRP A 367 21.67 -9.56 -18.22
C TRP A 367 20.20 -9.27 -17.91
N ALA A 368 19.49 -8.49 -18.75
CA ALA A 368 18.10 -8.14 -18.53
C ALA A 368 17.16 -9.36 -18.53
N ILE A 369 17.49 -10.38 -19.32
CA ILE A 369 16.74 -11.65 -19.36
C ILE A 369 16.91 -12.41 -18.03
N ASP A 370 18.14 -12.45 -17.50
CA ASP A 370 18.39 -13.04 -16.19
C ASP A 370 17.64 -12.32 -15.06
N GLN A 371 17.54 -10.98 -15.13
CA GLN A 371 16.82 -10.16 -14.17
C GLN A 371 15.31 -10.42 -14.22
N GLU A 372 14.72 -10.40 -15.43
CA GLU A 372 13.27 -10.68 -15.58
C GLU A 372 12.92 -12.13 -15.20
N TYR A 373 13.82 -13.07 -15.46
CA TYR A 373 13.64 -14.43 -14.98
C TYR A 373 13.63 -14.52 -13.45
N ARG A 374 14.56 -13.84 -12.77
CA ARG A 374 14.58 -13.75 -11.31
C ARG A 374 13.32 -13.10 -10.75
N HIS A 375 12.86 -12.00 -11.37
CA HIS A 375 11.61 -11.32 -10.97
C HIS A 375 10.41 -12.24 -11.15
N TYR A 376 10.35 -12.99 -12.27
CA TYR A 376 9.29 -13.94 -12.50
C TYR A 376 9.26 -15.04 -11.44
N VAL A 377 10.41 -15.72 -11.22
CA VAL A 377 10.50 -16.80 -10.22
C VAL A 377 10.14 -16.30 -8.83
N ARG A 378 10.55 -15.09 -8.47
CA ARG A 378 10.19 -14.49 -7.19
C ARG A 378 8.69 -14.24 -7.07
N ALA A 379 8.06 -13.65 -8.07
CA ALA A 379 6.64 -13.33 -8.05
C ALA A 379 5.78 -14.61 -8.06
N SER A 380 6.11 -15.58 -8.91
CA SER A 380 5.36 -16.84 -9.00
C SER A 380 5.43 -17.66 -7.70
N ARG A 381 6.54 -17.59 -6.95
CA ARG A 381 6.70 -18.30 -5.68
C ARG A 381 5.85 -17.75 -4.53
N VAL A 382 5.57 -16.45 -4.50
CA VAL A 382 4.68 -15.85 -3.50
C VAL A 382 3.28 -16.48 -3.61
N VAL A 383 2.92 -16.98 -4.77
CA VAL A 383 1.58 -17.53 -5.09
C VAL A 383 1.48 -19.06 -4.94
N HIS A 384 2.38 -19.70 -4.35
CA HIS A 384 2.71 -21.14 -4.15
C HIS A 384 1.71 -22.25 -4.50
N VAL A 385 0.43 -22.00 -4.77
CA VAL A 385 -0.61 -23.05 -4.98
C VAL A 385 -1.58 -22.65 -6.09
N ASP A 386 -1.23 -21.69 -6.93
CA ASP A 386 -2.14 -21.16 -7.91
C ASP A 386 -1.94 -21.83 -9.29
N ASP A 387 -2.93 -22.56 -9.75
CA ASP A 387 -2.94 -23.23 -11.05
C ASP A 387 -2.96 -22.27 -12.25
N VAL A 388 -3.32 -21.01 -12.02
CA VAL A 388 -3.38 -19.97 -13.08
C VAL A 388 -2.04 -19.76 -13.76
N LEU A 389 -0.91 -19.90 -13.05
CA LEU A 389 0.43 -19.71 -13.60
C LEU A 389 1.07 -20.97 -14.20
N THR A 390 0.47 -22.15 -14.03
CA THR A 390 1.10 -23.43 -14.39
C THR A 390 1.62 -23.48 -15.84
N ASP A 391 0.84 -22.98 -16.79
CA ASP A 391 1.23 -22.94 -18.19
C ASP A 391 2.33 -21.90 -18.45
N LEU A 392 2.27 -20.76 -17.79
CA LEU A 392 3.27 -19.71 -17.87
C LEU A 392 4.60 -20.16 -17.23
N ASP A 393 4.56 -20.80 -16.06
CA ASP A 393 5.73 -21.36 -15.39
C ASP A 393 6.49 -22.30 -16.31
N ARG A 394 5.77 -23.28 -16.88
CA ARG A 394 6.37 -24.22 -17.81
C ARG A 394 6.94 -23.55 -19.07
N HIS A 395 6.25 -22.57 -19.61
CA HIS A 395 6.67 -21.86 -20.81
C HIS A 395 7.89 -20.98 -20.55
N VAL A 396 7.90 -20.24 -19.45
CA VAL A 396 9.02 -19.40 -19.01
C VAL A 396 10.26 -20.24 -18.73
N GLU A 397 10.14 -21.34 -17.99
CA GLU A 397 11.26 -22.25 -17.72
C GLU A 397 11.88 -22.83 -19.00
N ASN A 398 11.02 -23.27 -19.92
CA ASN A 398 11.51 -23.82 -21.21
C ASN A 398 12.17 -22.71 -22.05
N ALA A 399 11.54 -21.54 -22.18
CA ALA A 399 12.08 -20.44 -22.96
C ALA A 399 13.41 -19.93 -22.39
N TYR A 400 13.48 -19.71 -21.06
CA TYR A 400 14.73 -19.30 -20.42
C TYR A 400 15.86 -20.32 -20.63
N ARG A 401 15.58 -21.62 -20.51
CA ARG A 401 16.57 -22.70 -20.72
C ARG A 401 16.93 -22.85 -22.19
N ASP A 402 15.93 -22.99 -23.09
CA ASP A 402 16.15 -23.46 -24.47
C ASP A 402 16.41 -22.30 -25.44
N ASP A 403 15.75 -21.15 -25.25
CA ASP A 403 15.88 -20.01 -26.17
C ASP A 403 16.94 -19.00 -25.69
N TYR A 404 17.34 -19.06 -24.42
CA TYR A 404 18.36 -18.14 -23.86
C TYR A 404 19.62 -18.86 -23.36
N LEU A 405 19.53 -19.64 -22.26
CA LEU A 405 20.74 -20.20 -21.62
C LEU A 405 21.54 -21.13 -22.57
N ARG A 406 20.86 -21.99 -23.28
CA ARG A 406 21.55 -22.93 -24.22
C ARG A 406 22.21 -22.22 -25.40
N PRO A 407 21.56 -21.34 -26.16
CA PRO A 407 22.20 -20.54 -27.20
C PRO A 407 23.34 -19.67 -26.66
N LEU A 408 23.15 -18.98 -25.56
CA LEU A 408 24.19 -18.17 -24.90
C LEU A 408 25.40 -19.02 -24.54
N SER A 409 25.16 -20.13 -23.88
CA SER A 409 26.24 -21.06 -23.50
C SER A 409 27.02 -21.60 -24.68
N ARG A 410 26.36 -22.04 -25.77
CA ARG A 410 27.04 -22.54 -26.95
C ARG A 410 28.02 -21.54 -27.54
N THR A 411 27.57 -20.33 -27.78
CA THR A 411 28.40 -19.28 -28.34
C THR A 411 29.53 -18.88 -27.37
N TRP A 412 29.26 -18.84 -26.08
CA TRP A 412 30.25 -18.54 -25.05
C TRP A 412 31.28 -19.66 -24.92
N ASP A 413 30.88 -20.94 -25.01
CA ASP A 413 31.78 -22.06 -25.00
C ASP A 413 32.73 -22.05 -26.20
N ASP A 414 32.26 -21.64 -27.38
CA ASP A 414 33.14 -21.50 -28.58
C ASP A 414 34.17 -20.38 -28.36
N ALA A 415 33.81 -19.27 -27.73
CA ALA A 415 34.75 -18.24 -27.35
C ALA A 415 35.79 -18.73 -26.32
N LEU A 416 35.34 -19.50 -25.31
CA LEU A 416 36.24 -20.11 -24.31
C LEU A 416 37.23 -21.10 -24.90
N ARG A 417 36.86 -21.90 -25.92
CA ARG A 417 37.76 -22.81 -26.60
C ARG A 417 38.93 -22.11 -27.28
N GLY A 418 38.70 -20.85 -27.69
CA GLY A 418 39.74 -20.01 -28.30
C GLY A 418 40.72 -19.40 -27.30
N MET A 419 40.40 -19.38 -26.01
CA MET A 419 41.18 -18.72 -24.96
C MET A 419 42.32 -19.62 -24.47
N ARG A 420 43.53 -19.05 -24.38
CA ARG A 420 44.70 -19.70 -23.76
C ARG A 420 44.98 -19.17 -22.36
N THR A 421 44.62 -17.91 -22.14
CA THR A 421 44.72 -17.22 -20.86
C THR A 421 43.37 -16.62 -20.51
N TRP A 422 43.04 -16.57 -19.24
CA TRP A 422 41.82 -15.95 -18.72
C TRP A 422 42.02 -14.45 -18.66
N ASP A 423 41.93 -13.81 -19.80
CA ASP A 423 42.06 -12.38 -19.96
C ASP A 423 41.06 -11.89 -20.99
N ILE A 424 40.07 -11.14 -20.55
CA ILE A 424 39.01 -10.57 -21.38
C ILE A 424 39.32 -9.10 -21.62
N ALA A 425 39.41 -8.71 -22.89
CA ALA A 425 39.60 -7.30 -23.24
C ALA A 425 38.36 -6.50 -22.86
N VAL A 426 38.50 -5.59 -21.90
CA VAL A 426 37.40 -4.77 -21.36
C VAL A 426 37.81 -3.28 -21.38
N PRO A 427 36.83 -2.33 -21.34
CA PRO A 427 37.10 -0.90 -21.20
C PRO A 427 37.96 -0.58 -19.96
N SER A 428 38.67 0.49 -19.96
CA SER A 428 39.57 0.94 -18.85
C SER A 428 38.83 1.18 -17.52
N SER A 429 37.51 1.35 -17.52
CA SER A 429 36.65 1.43 -16.32
C SER A 429 36.33 0.05 -15.73
N SER A 430 36.67 -1.00 -16.43
CA SER A 430 36.40 -2.41 -16.07
C SER A 430 37.73 -3.14 -15.86
N GLY A 431 37.67 -4.37 -15.33
CA GLY A 431 38.88 -5.17 -15.13
C GLY A 431 38.55 -6.55 -14.56
N ARG A 432 39.62 -7.32 -14.32
CA ARG A 432 39.52 -8.58 -13.54
C ARG A 432 39.69 -8.25 -12.06
N ILE A 433 38.92 -8.91 -11.20
CA ILE A 433 38.78 -8.55 -9.76
C ILE A 433 40.11 -8.61 -8.99
N ASP A 434 41.14 -9.36 -9.45
CA ASP A 434 42.47 -9.35 -8.83
C ASP A 434 43.22 -8.02 -8.94
N SER A 435 42.75 -7.15 -9.83
CA SER A 435 43.27 -5.76 -9.96
C SER A 435 42.45 -4.75 -9.16
N PHE A 436 41.35 -5.15 -8.55
CA PHE A 436 40.36 -4.27 -7.89
C PHE A 436 41.00 -3.39 -6.83
N HIS A 437 41.66 -3.97 -5.83
CA HIS A 437 42.29 -3.19 -4.76
C HIS A 437 43.31 -2.19 -5.31
N ARG A 438 44.20 -2.66 -6.20
CA ARG A 438 45.24 -1.83 -6.79
C ARG A 438 44.70 -0.67 -7.61
N LEU A 439 43.64 -0.89 -8.39
CA LEU A 439 43.10 0.14 -9.30
C LEU A 439 42.11 1.09 -8.63
N LEU A 440 41.30 0.59 -7.68
CA LEU A 440 40.18 1.35 -7.14
C LEU A 440 40.34 1.76 -5.68
N VAL A 441 41.17 1.07 -4.90
CA VAL A 441 41.30 1.32 -3.45
C VAL A 441 42.66 1.92 -3.10
N ALA A 442 43.74 1.29 -3.56
CA ALA A 442 45.08 1.75 -3.29
C ALA A 442 45.34 3.14 -3.90
N GLY A 443 45.95 4.03 -3.12
CA GLY A 443 46.28 5.41 -3.56
C GLY A 443 45.08 6.36 -3.57
N SER A 444 43.90 5.95 -3.09
CA SER A 444 42.79 6.88 -2.91
C SER A 444 43.12 7.88 -1.79
N HIS A 445 43.00 9.19 -2.09
CA HIS A 445 43.13 10.24 -1.09
C HIS A 445 41.90 10.37 -0.18
N ARG A 446 40.82 9.63 -0.48
CA ARG A 446 39.58 9.60 0.32
C ARG A 446 39.43 8.24 0.97
N ARG A 447 38.89 8.21 2.19
CA ARG A 447 38.50 6.95 2.81
C ARG A 447 37.54 6.25 1.88
N THR A 448 37.86 5.00 1.53
CA THR A 448 37.02 4.17 0.67
C THR A 448 36.39 3.06 1.50
N VAL A 449 35.06 2.94 1.48
CA VAL A 449 34.37 1.80 2.03
C VAL A 449 34.04 0.83 0.86
N VAL A 450 34.47 -0.40 1.01
CA VAL A 450 34.21 -1.49 0.03
C VAL A 450 33.24 -2.46 0.65
N ILE A 451 32.08 -2.64 0.03
CA ILE A 451 31.10 -3.63 0.41
C ILE A 451 31.21 -4.79 -0.59
N ILE A 452 31.49 -5.98 -0.10
CA ILE A 452 31.55 -7.18 -0.91
C ILE A 452 30.32 -8.02 -0.54
N SER A 453 29.38 -8.13 -1.47
CA SER A 453 28.23 -9.02 -1.31
C SER A 453 28.49 -10.34 -2.05
N ASP A 454 28.61 -11.42 -1.27
CA ASP A 454 28.90 -12.76 -1.77
C ASP A 454 27.84 -13.19 -2.77
N ALA A 455 28.28 -13.59 -3.97
CA ALA A 455 27.43 -14.01 -5.09
C ALA A 455 26.47 -12.92 -5.63
N LEU A 456 26.75 -11.62 -5.49
CA LEU A 456 25.90 -10.57 -6.09
C LEU A 456 26.11 -10.54 -7.61
N ARG A 457 25.14 -11.09 -8.37
CA ARG A 457 25.17 -11.08 -9.84
C ARG A 457 25.14 -9.69 -10.42
N TYR A 458 25.68 -9.52 -11.62
CA TYR A 458 25.69 -8.25 -12.33
C TYR A 458 24.30 -7.66 -12.54
N GLU A 459 23.29 -8.47 -12.91
CA GLU A 459 21.91 -8.04 -13.11
C GLU A 459 21.28 -7.48 -11.80
N ALA A 460 21.59 -8.08 -10.66
CA ALA A 460 21.18 -7.59 -9.36
C ALA A 460 21.93 -6.30 -8.95
N GLY A 461 23.20 -6.20 -9.38
CA GLY A 461 24.00 -5.00 -9.22
C GLY A 461 23.42 -3.80 -10.00
N ILE A 462 22.84 -4.02 -11.18
CA ILE A 462 22.13 -2.97 -11.94
C ILE A 462 20.91 -2.49 -11.15
N GLU A 463 20.08 -3.42 -10.66
CA GLU A 463 18.92 -3.05 -9.87
C GLU A 463 19.31 -2.32 -8.56
N LEU A 464 20.40 -2.77 -7.90
CA LEU A 464 20.94 -2.08 -6.74
C LEU A 464 21.40 -0.66 -7.09
N ALA A 465 22.11 -0.49 -8.22
CA ALA A 465 22.57 0.83 -8.66
C ALA A 465 21.40 1.78 -8.92
N ASP A 466 20.29 1.29 -9.49
CA ASP A 466 19.06 2.06 -9.70
C ASP A 466 18.40 2.43 -8.36
N HIS A 467 18.34 1.52 -7.41
CA HIS A 467 17.90 1.81 -6.06
C HIS A 467 18.76 2.87 -5.37
N LEU A 468 20.09 2.79 -5.51
CA LEU A 468 21.01 3.76 -4.94
C LEU A 468 20.86 5.14 -5.57
N ARG A 469 20.64 5.23 -6.89
CA ARG A 469 20.29 6.48 -7.58
C ARG A 469 19.00 7.10 -7.04
N SER A 470 18.04 6.26 -6.65
CA SER A 470 16.76 6.71 -6.08
C SER A 470 16.84 7.22 -4.62
N LEU A 471 17.94 7.02 -3.90
CA LEU A 471 18.08 7.48 -2.50
C LEU A 471 18.17 9.01 -2.35
N GLY A 472 18.35 9.78 -3.42
CA GLY A 472 18.20 11.24 -3.42
C GLY A 472 19.17 12.01 -2.55
N ARG A 473 20.35 11.49 -2.32
CA ARG A 473 21.40 12.17 -1.57
C ARG A 473 22.46 12.56 -2.58
N ASP A 474 22.93 13.78 -2.64
CA ASP A 474 23.95 14.34 -3.57
C ASP A 474 25.08 13.36 -3.92
N ALA A 475 24.71 12.16 -4.37
CA ALA A 475 25.59 11.04 -4.64
C ALA A 475 25.50 10.64 -6.11
N ALA A 476 26.64 10.70 -6.80
CA ALA A 476 26.78 10.11 -8.12
C ALA A 476 26.96 8.60 -8.00
N VAL A 477 26.19 7.83 -8.77
CA VAL A 477 26.27 6.36 -8.80
C VAL A 477 26.70 5.90 -10.19
N ALA A 478 27.88 5.34 -10.29
CA ALA A 478 28.43 4.73 -11.50
C ALA A 478 28.46 3.20 -11.32
N LEU A 479 28.12 2.47 -12.37
CA LEU A 479 28.23 1.01 -12.42
C LEU A 479 29.13 0.60 -13.58
N ASN A 480 30.09 -0.24 -13.30
CA ASN A 480 30.96 -0.84 -14.31
C ASN A 480 30.96 -2.36 -14.16
N PRO A 481 30.90 -3.13 -15.27
CA PRO A 481 31.05 -4.57 -15.21
C PRO A 481 32.50 -4.96 -15.01
N TRP A 482 32.74 -5.88 -14.08
CA TRP A 482 34.04 -6.53 -13.87
C TRP A 482 33.88 -8.05 -14.04
N TYR A 483 34.99 -8.78 -14.16
CA TYR A 483 34.95 -10.23 -14.24
C TYR A 483 35.84 -10.90 -13.22
N THR A 484 35.39 -12.04 -12.71
CA THR A 484 36.10 -12.80 -11.67
C THR A 484 37.27 -13.65 -12.20
N MET A 485 38.09 -14.14 -11.30
CA MET A 485 39.07 -15.18 -11.58
C MET A 485 38.42 -16.55 -11.75
N LEU A 486 39.16 -17.54 -12.25
CA LEU A 486 38.68 -18.92 -12.35
C LEU A 486 39.47 -19.85 -11.42
N PRO A 487 38.78 -20.83 -10.78
CA PRO A 487 37.32 -20.97 -10.75
C PRO A 487 36.62 -19.82 -10.00
N SER A 488 35.38 -19.49 -10.42
CA SER A 488 34.58 -18.40 -9.82
C SER A 488 33.99 -18.82 -8.47
N ILE A 489 34.84 -18.90 -7.47
CA ILE A 489 34.48 -19.37 -6.12
C ILE A 489 34.79 -18.35 -5.05
N THR A 490 34.03 -18.35 -3.95
CA THR A 490 34.17 -17.44 -2.81
C THR A 490 35.61 -17.36 -2.29
N ALA A 491 36.30 -18.49 -2.14
CA ALA A 491 37.68 -18.51 -1.63
C ALA A 491 38.64 -17.69 -2.50
N LEU A 492 38.53 -17.78 -3.82
CA LEU A 492 39.39 -17.08 -4.77
C LEU A 492 38.95 -15.64 -5.01
N GLY A 493 37.65 -15.41 -5.19
CA GLY A 493 37.10 -14.09 -5.42
C GLY A 493 37.32 -13.15 -4.22
N MET A 494 37.09 -13.62 -3.02
CA MET A 494 37.35 -12.87 -1.80
C MET A 494 38.85 -12.55 -1.62
N ALA A 495 39.75 -13.47 -1.95
CA ALA A 495 41.19 -13.24 -1.93
C ALA A 495 41.63 -12.20 -2.98
N ALA A 496 41.08 -12.30 -4.18
CA ALA A 496 41.39 -11.41 -5.31
C ALA A 496 41.02 -9.92 -5.04
N LEU A 497 40.00 -9.69 -4.23
CA LEU A 497 39.56 -8.35 -3.84
C LEU A 497 40.43 -7.70 -2.73
N LEU A 498 41.32 -8.46 -2.07
CA LEU A 498 42.24 -7.98 -1.03
C LEU A 498 43.50 -7.35 -1.62
N PRO A 499 44.24 -6.55 -0.85
CA PRO A 499 45.58 -6.13 -1.22
C PRO A 499 46.52 -7.35 -1.34
N HIS A 500 47.13 -7.52 -2.52
CA HIS A 500 48.09 -8.60 -2.80
C HIS A 500 48.96 -8.25 -4.01
N ARG A 501 50.07 -8.93 -4.14
CA ARG A 501 50.95 -8.96 -5.32
C ARG A 501 50.86 -10.32 -6.02
N GLU A 502 50.71 -11.37 -5.22
CA GLU A 502 50.68 -12.75 -5.67
C GLU A 502 49.50 -13.51 -5.01
N LEU A 503 48.86 -14.35 -5.80
CA LEU A 503 47.82 -15.27 -5.30
C LEU A 503 48.23 -16.70 -5.59
N THR A 504 48.17 -17.57 -4.60
CA THR A 504 48.37 -19.01 -4.74
C THR A 504 47.15 -19.76 -4.28
N LEU A 505 46.78 -20.82 -5.02
CA LEU A 505 45.66 -21.67 -4.67
C LEU A 505 46.17 -23.05 -4.27
N ASN A 506 45.88 -23.49 -3.07
CA ASN A 506 46.28 -24.76 -2.50
C ASN A 506 45.08 -25.65 -2.19
N VAL A 507 45.24 -26.96 -2.28
CA VAL A 507 44.24 -27.92 -1.83
C VAL A 507 44.75 -28.62 -0.59
N ARG A 508 44.00 -28.49 0.54
CA ARG A 508 44.32 -29.13 1.81
C ARG A 508 43.31 -30.23 2.13
N GLY A 509 43.79 -31.35 2.65
CA GLY A 509 42.94 -32.49 2.99
C GLY A 509 42.33 -33.15 1.72
N LYS A 510 41.02 -33.49 1.82
CA LYS A 510 40.33 -34.18 0.71
C LYS A 510 39.81 -33.26 -0.38
N ASP A 511 39.37 -32.02 -0.02
CA ASP A 511 38.68 -31.13 -0.94
C ASP A 511 38.63 -29.66 -0.50
N GLN A 512 39.37 -29.26 0.53
CA GLN A 512 39.42 -27.91 1.02
C GLN A 512 40.32 -27.04 0.14
N VAL A 513 39.73 -26.05 -0.53
CA VAL A 513 40.46 -25.04 -1.27
C VAL A 513 40.88 -23.91 -0.33
N VAL A 514 42.15 -23.56 -0.33
CA VAL A 514 42.75 -22.48 0.46
C VAL A 514 43.49 -21.58 -0.51
N VAL A 515 43.20 -20.27 -0.44
CA VAL A 515 43.89 -19.25 -1.22
C VAL A 515 44.77 -18.41 -0.30
N GLU A 516 45.98 -18.16 -0.70
CA GLU A 516 46.92 -17.32 0.01
C GLU A 516 47.28 -16.08 -0.82
N ALA A 517 47.26 -14.92 -0.18
CA ALA A 517 47.69 -13.63 -0.71
C ALA A 517 49.06 -13.30 -0.10
N ASP A 518 50.11 -13.17 -0.93
CA ASP A 518 51.49 -12.97 -0.48
C ASP A 518 51.90 -13.94 0.62
N GLY A 519 51.54 -15.24 0.47
CA GLY A 519 51.84 -16.31 1.42
C GLY A 519 51.01 -16.29 2.71
N ARG A 520 49.99 -15.42 2.82
CA ARG A 520 49.08 -15.33 3.99
C ARG A 520 47.70 -15.92 3.62
N SER A 521 47.17 -16.72 4.53
CA SER A 521 45.81 -17.27 4.32
C SER A 521 44.77 -16.16 4.26
N THR A 522 43.78 -16.29 3.34
CA THR A 522 42.63 -15.41 3.18
C THR A 522 41.35 -15.99 3.74
N SER A 523 41.46 -17.17 4.40
CA SER A 523 40.30 -17.94 4.85
C SER A 523 39.67 -17.34 6.11
N GLY A 524 38.40 -16.95 6.01
CA GLY A 524 37.63 -16.36 7.09
C GLY A 524 37.95 -14.88 7.36
N ILE A 525 37.06 -14.24 8.11
CA ILE A 525 37.11 -12.80 8.36
C ILE A 525 38.39 -12.34 9.07
N ASP A 526 38.90 -13.13 10.07
CA ASP A 526 40.06 -12.75 10.86
C ASP A 526 41.36 -12.74 10.03
N ALA A 527 41.51 -13.70 9.09
CA ALA A 527 42.65 -13.71 8.17
C ALA A 527 42.63 -12.48 7.25
N ARG A 528 41.44 -12.11 6.74
CA ARG A 528 41.23 -10.93 5.91
C ARG A 528 41.47 -9.64 6.68
N ARG A 529 41.05 -9.54 7.96
CA ARG A 529 41.38 -8.44 8.87
C ARG A 529 42.89 -8.22 8.97
N THR A 530 43.63 -9.29 9.21
CA THR A 530 45.11 -9.22 9.35
C THR A 530 45.77 -8.71 8.05
N ILE A 531 45.26 -9.10 6.88
CA ILE A 531 45.78 -8.61 5.59
C ILE A 531 45.48 -7.14 5.39
N LEU A 532 44.26 -6.71 5.69
CA LEU A 532 43.81 -5.32 5.54
C LEU A 532 44.48 -4.39 6.53
N GLU A 533 44.66 -4.80 7.79
CA GLU A 533 45.43 -4.06 8.83
C GLU A 533 46.87 -3.73 8.34
N GLY A 534 47.48 -4.68 7.61
CA GLY A 534 48.81 -4.45 6.99
C GLY A 534 48.82 -3.40 5.88
N ALA A 535 47.65 -2.93 5.44
CA ALA A 535 47.42 -1.92 4.40
C ALA A 535 46.60 -0.72 4.93
N ASP A 536 46.64 -0.44 6.25
CA ASP A 536 45.87 0.60 6.94
C ASP A 536 44.33 0.49 6.72
N GLY A 537 43.83 -0.73 6.58
CA GLY A 537 42.42 -1.03 6.38
C GLY A 537 41.78 -1.74 7.56
N LEU A 538 40.45 -1.80 7.55
CA LEU A 538 39.62 -2.52 8.52
C LEU A 538 38.68 -3.47 7.80
N ALA A 539 38.22 -4.52 8.50
CA ALA A 539 37.17 -5.40 7.98
C ALA A 539 36.10 -5.67 9.02
N PHE A 540 34.86 -5.71 8.54
CA PHE A 540 33.65 -6.03 9.33
C PHE A 540 32.76 -6.97 8.55
N THR A 541 31.91 -7.74 9.26
CA THR A 541 30.75 -8.35 8.63
C THR A 541 29.58 -7.36 8.61
N TYR A 542 28.59 -7.61 7.76
CA TYR A 542 27.38 -6.79 7.73
C TYR A 542 26.66 -6.81 9.09
N GLU A 543 26.57 -7.97 9.74
CA GLU A 543 25.92 -8.17 11.04
C GLU A 543 26.56 -7.34 12.16
N GLU A 544 27.89 -7.18 12.14
CA GLU A 544 28.61 -6.35 13.10
C GLU A 544 28.28 -4.85 13.01
N LEU A 545 27.69 -4.42 11.85
CA LEU A 545 27.37 -3.02 11.57
C LEU A 545 25.85 -2.77 11.42
N ALA A 546 25.05 -3.80 11.19
CA ALA A 546 23.63 -3.69 10.87
C ALA A 546 22.84 -2.88 11.91
N SER A 547 23.12 -3.13 13.20
CA SER A 547 22.48 -2.45 14.35
C SER A 547 23.20 -1.17 14.79
N ASP A 548 24.37 -0.84 14.22
CA ASP A 548 25.16 0.32 14.64
C ASP A 548 24.47 1.65 14.31
N SER A 549 24.64 2.61 15.21
CA SER A 549 24.30 4.00 14.93
C SER A 549 25.34 4.65 14.00
N VAL A 550 24.93 5.70 13.29
CA VAL A 550 25.84 6.52 12.46
C VAL A 550 27.07 6.99 13.28
N LYS A 551 26.88 7.37 14.54
CA LYS A 551 27.97 7.80 15.43
C LYS A 551 28.94 6.65 15.76
N SER A 552 28.43 5.43 15.97
CA SER A 552 29.24 4.23 16.19
C SER A 552 30.08 3.90 14.96
N MET A 553 29.50 3.94 13.76
CA MET A 553 30.24 3.71 12.50
C MET A 553 31.38 4.72 12.29
N ARG A 554 31.10 6.01 12.50
CA ARG A 554 32.15 7.04 12.43
C ARG A 554 33.31 6.75 13.36
N SER A 555 33.03 6.30 14.57
CA SER A 555 34.05 5.95 15.58
C SER A 555 34.85 4.71 15.18
N LYS A 556 34.18 3.64 14.73
CA LYS A 556 34.80 2.40 14.30
C LYS A 556 35.75 2.59 13.11
N PHE A 557 35.38 3.45 12.17
CA PHE A 557 36.13 3.68 10.93
C PHE A 557 37.26 4.72 11.08
N LYS A 558 37.40 5.33 12.27
CA LYS A 558 38.39 6.38 12.50
C LYS A 558 39.84 5.88 12.27
N GLY A 559 40.59 6.58 11.44
CA GLY A 559 42.01 6.28 11.21
C GLY A 559 42.26 5.32 10.03
N ALA A 560 41.27 4.60 9.52
CA ALA A 560 41.44 3.69 8.41
C ALA A 560 41.35 4.42 7.07
N SER A 561 42.18 4.03 6.11
CA SER A 561 42.12 4.48 4.70
C SER A 561 41.06 3.70 3.89
N ALA A 562 40.91 2.43 4.18
CA ALA A 562 39.94 1.53 3.59
C ALA A 562 39.16 0.73 4.64
N VAL A 563 37.85 0.50 4.40
CA VAL A 563 37.01 -0.34 5.25
C VAL A 563 36.28 -1.35 4.37
N TYR A 564 36.49 -2.61 4.64
CA TYR A 564 35.84 -3.71 3.92
C TYR A 564 34.67 -4.26 4.74
N ILE A 565 33.51 -4.41 4.10
CA ILE A 565 32.30 -4.95 4.73
C ILE A 565 31.84 -6.15 3.92
N TYR A 566 31.74 -7.30 4.59
CA TYR A 566 31.35 -8.57 3.97
C TYR A 566 29.88 -8.85 4.25
N HIS A 567 29.12 -9.14 3.19
CA HIS A 567 27.70 -9.45 3.20
C HIS A 567 27.47 -10.74 2.42
N ASP A 568 26.75 -11.73 2.98
CA ASP A 568 26.75 -13.11 2.46
C ASP A 568 25.36 -13.74 2.26
N ILE A 569 24.28 -12.98 2.40
CA ILE A 569 22.91 -13.53 2.42
C ILE A 569 22.54 -14.33 1.16
N ILE A 570 23.08 -13.96 -0.02
CA ILE A 570 22.76 -14.60 -1.28
C ILE A 570 23.38 -15.98 -1.32
N ASP A 571 24.71 -16.08 -1.11
CA ASP A 571 25.44 -17.34 -1.15
C ASP A 571 25.01 -18.27 -0.01
N ALA A 572 24.86 -17.76 1.22
CA ALA A 572 24.37 -18.52 2.36
C ALA A 572 22.98 -19.12 2.13
N THR A 573 22.10 -18.46 1.36
CA THR A 573 20.79 -19.01 1.00
C THR A 573 20.90 -20.02 -0.13
N GLY A 574 21.70 -19.72 -1.17
CA GLY A 574 21.80 -20.51 -2.39
C GLY A 574 22.57 -21.82 -2.23
N ASP A 575 23.63 -21.85 -1.41
CA ASP A 575 24.54 -23.03 -1.30
C ASP A 575 23.91 -24.22 -0.53
N HIS A 576 22.72 -24.05 0.05
CA HIS A 576 22.00 -25.08 0.78
C HIS A 576 20.80 -25.61 -0.02
N ALA A 577 20.76 -26.91 -0.28
CA ALA A 577 19.68 -27.58 -1.04
C ALA A 577 18.26 -27.28 -0.49
N ALA A 578 18.13 -27.03 0.80
CA ALA A 578 16.84 -26.71 1.44
C ALA A 578 16.36 -25.28 1.16
N SER A 579 17.26 -24.35 0.89
CA SER A 579 16.98 -22.94 0.71
C SER A 579 17.32 -22.38 -0.69
N GLU A 580 18.01 -23.16 -1.55
CA GLU A 580 18.45 -22.68 -2.88
C GLU A 580 17.31 -22.12 -3.72
N SER A 581 16.12 -22.63 -3.53
CA SER A 581 14.93 -22.13 -4.22
C SER A 581 14.54 -20.71 -3.79
N ALA A 582 14.89 -20.26 -2.60
CA ALA A 582 14.63 -18.91 -2.09
C ALA A 582 15.69 -17.87 -2.51
N THR A 583 16.63 -18.25 -3.40
CA THR A 583 17.68 -17.35 -3.89
C THR A 583 17.12 -16.04 -4.49
N PRO A 584 16.04 -16.02 -5.31
CA PRO A 584 15.48 -14.79 -5.85
C PRO A 584 15.02 -13.81 -4.74
N GLU A 585 14.46 -14.33 -3.63
CA GLU A 585 14.08 -13.50 -2.50
C GLU A 585 15.29 -13.03 -1.70
N ALA A 586 16.33 -13.87 -1.56
CA ALA A 586 17.58 -13.47 -0.91
C ALA A 586 18.27 -12.34 -1.68
N VAL A 587 18.25 -12.35 -3.01
CA VAL A 587 18.77 -11.25 -3.85
C VAL A 587 17.97 -9.97 -3.60
N ASN A 588 16.64 -10.04 -3.57
CA ASN A 588 15.80 -8.87 -3.30
C ASN A 588 16.06 -8.28 -1.90
N ARG A 589 16.22 -9.15 -0.91
CA ARG A 589 16.60 -8.75 0.46
C ARG A 589 17.98 -8.12 0.49
N ALA A 590 18.97 -8.69 -0.20
CA ALA A 590 20.32 -8.15 -0.31
C ALA A 590 20.32 -6.73 -0.88
N ILE A 591 19.55 -6.47 -1.94
CA ILE A 591 19.38 -5.12 -2.53
C ILE A 591 18.87 -4.13 -1.48
N GLY A 592 17.86 -4.51 -0.69
CA GLY A 592 17.33 -3.68 0.39
C GLY A 592 18.34 -3.41 1.51
N GLU A 593 19.03 -4.45 2.00
CA GLU A 593 20.04 -4.35 3.05
C GLU A 593 21.24 -3.51 2.62
N LEU A 594 21.75 -3.71 1.40
CA LEU A 594 22.86 -2.95 0.82
C LEU A 594 22.48 -1.48 0.61
N SER A 595 21.27 -1.20 0.10
CA SER A 595 20.77 0.18 -0.06
C SER A 595 20.69 0.89 1.30
N GLY A 596 20.17 0.21 2.31
CA GLY A 596 20.10 0.73 3.68
C GLY A 596 21.48 1.01 4.28
N LEU A 597 22.44 0.09 4.08
CA LEU A 597 23.82 0.25 4.54
C LEU A 597 24.51 1.44 3.87
N VAL A 598 24.43 1.55 2.54
CA VAL A 598 24.97 2.70 1.79
C VAL A 598 24.37 4.01 2.31
N GLY A 599 23.06 4.04 2.55
CA GLY A 599 22.40 5.20 3.14
C GLY A 599 22.93 5.59 4.53
N LYS A 600 23.22 4.61 5.39
CA LYS A 600 23.86 4.83 6.70
C LYS A 600 25.30 5.33 6.55
N LEU A 601 26.08 4.77 5.62
CA LEU A 601 27.46 5.16 5.36
C LEU A 601 27.55 6.61 4.86
N ILE A 602 26.68 7.02 3.94
CA ILE A 602 26.58 8.41 3.50
C ILE A 602 26.29 9.33 4.70
N SER A 603 25.35 8.92 5.56
CA SER A 603 25.04 9.65 6.80
C SER A 603 26.22 9.68 7.81
N ALA A 604 27.16 8.74 7.69
CA ALA A 604 28.40 8.67 8.49
C ALA A 604 29.57 9.45 7.85
N ASP A 605 29.29 10.33 6.88
CA ASP A 605 30.26 11.18 6.15
C ASP A 605 31.26 10.37 5.31
N ILE A 606 30.87 9.19 4.85
CA ILE A 606 31.65 8.44 3.88
C ILE A 606 31.34 8.98 2.49
N THR A 607 32.36 9.51 1.84
CA THR A 607 32.23 10.18 0.54
C THR A 607 32.52 9.28 -0.66
N ARG A 608 33.05 8.07 -0.43
CA ARG A 608 33.33 7.09 -1.47
C ARG A 608 33.02 5.68 -1.00
N ILE A 609 32.08 5.03 -1.66
CA ILE A 609 31.64 3.67 -1.37
C ILE A 609 31.72 2.86 -2.67
N LEU A 610 32.30 1.69 -2.58
CA LEU A 610 32.33 0.70 -3.67
C LEU A 610 31.52 -0.50 -3.24
N VAL A 611 30.57 -0.94 -4.07
CA VAL A 611 29.84 -2.21 -3.86
C VAL A 611 30.23 -3.16 -4.98
N THR A 612 30.65 -4.37 -4.62
CA THR A 612 31.08 -5.37 -5.58
C THR A 612 30.71 -6.79 -5.10
N ALA A 613 31.05 -7.79 -5.92
CA ALA A 613 30.93 -9.20 -5.60
C ALA A 613 32.25 -9.93 -5.89
N ASP A 614 32.45 -11.05 -5.26
CA ASP A 614 33.53 -11.99 -5.49
C ASP A 614 33.28 -12.90 -6.69
N HIS A 615 32.01 -13.27 -6.94
CA HIS A 615 31.51 -13.99 -8.12
C HIS A 615 30.01 -13.77 -8.28
N GLY A 616 29.45 -14.26 -9.38
CA GLY A 616 28.02 -14.47 -9.56
C GLY A 616 27.64 -15.96 -9.47
N PHE A 617 26.48 -16.31 -9.98
CA PHE A 617 25.99 -17.68 -9.94
C PHE A 617 25.09 -17.99 -11.14
N LEU A 618 24.97 -19.28 -11.46
CA LEU A 618 23.98 -19.81 -12.38
C LEU A 618 22.79 -20.33 -11.58
N PHE A 619 21.60 -19.87 -11.94
CA PHE A 619 20.35 -20.22 -11.27
C PHE A 619 19.30 -20.69 -12.26
N GLN A 620 18.61 -21.79 -11.94
CA GLN A 620 17.42 -22.29 -12.63
C GLN A 620 16.44 -22.80 -11.56
N ASP A 621 15.17 -22.44 -11.66
CA ASP A 621 14.17 -22.86 -10.69
C ASP A 621 13.73 -24.32 -10.90
N SER A 622 13.71 -24.77 -12.17
CA SER A 622 13.53 -26.19 -12.49
C SER A 622 14.82 -26.99 -12.27
N GLU A 623 14.68 -28.25 -11.89
CA GLU A 623 15.86 -29.12 -11.84
C GLU A 623 16.48 -29.24 -13.24
N PRO A 624 17.83 -29.17 -13.34
CA PRO A 624 18.51 -29.31 -14.61
C PRO A 624 18.20 -30.67 -15.28
N ALA A 625 17.97 -30.64 -16.58
CA ALA A 625 17.73 -31.85 -17.35
C ALA A 625 18.96 -32.78 -17.31
N ASN A 626 18.75 -34.09 -17.57
CA ASN A 626 19.85 -35.07 -17.60
C ASN A 626 20.98 -34.70 -18.61
N ASP A 627 20.65 -33.97 -19.67
CA ASP A 627 21.61 -33.49 -20.67
C ASP A 627 22.47 -32.32 -20.16
N ASP A 628 22.02 -31.64 -19.13
CA ASP A 628 22.75 -30.56 -18.44
C ASP A 628 23.64 -31.10 -17.32
N THR A 629 23.82 -32.44 -17.27
CA THR A 629 24.70 -33.10 -16.31
C THR A 629 25.89 -33.69 -17.09
N ALA A 630 27.11 -33.28 -16.74
CA ALA A 630 28.31 -33.87 -17.35
C ALA A 630 28.37 -35.39 -17.04
N LYS A 631 28.52 -36.21 -18.05
CA LYS A 631 28.59 -37.67 -17.91
C LYS A 631 29.74 -38.04 -16.97
N GLN A 632 29.52 -39.03 -16.08
CA GLN A 632 30.57 -39.49 -15.14
C GLN A 632 31.89 -39.85 -15.76
N GLY A 633 31.94 -40.20 -17.06
CA GLY A 633 33.16 -40.56 -17.81
C GLY A 633 33.83 -39.35 -18.50
N GLY A 634 33.23 -38.16 -18.53
CA GLY A 634 33.76 -36.96 -19.19
C GLY A 634 34.59 -36.03 -18.31
N VAL A 635 34.83 -36.38 -17.04
CA VAL A 635 35.69 -35.57 -16.16
C VAL A 635 37.12 -35.59 -16.73
N PRO A 636 37.78 -34.42 -16.86
CA PRO A 636 39.12 -34.32 -17.43
C PRO A 636 40.08 -35.30 -16.76
N ARG A 637 40.84 -36.00 -17.58
CA ARG A 637 41.91 -36.88 -17.11
C ARG A 637 43.20 -36.08 -17.00
N GLY A 638 43.72 -36.00 -15.79
CA GLY A 638 45.04 -35.44 -15.51
C GLY A 638 45.88 -36.42 -14.71
N ARG A 639 47.10 -35.99 -14.32
CA ARG A 639 47.95 -36.81 -13.44
C ARG A 639 47.30 -37.06 -12.08
N SER A 640 46.54 -36.14 -11.59
CA SER A 640 45.71 -36.31 -10.38
C SER A 640 44.57 -35.30 -10.37
N VAL A 641 43.37 -35.73 -9.90
CA VAL A 641 42.25 -34.84 -9.56
C VAL A 641 42.26 -34.67 -8.06
N SER A 642 42.36 -33.41 -7.61
CA SER A 642 42.43 -33.04 -6.18
C SER A 642 41.08 -32.65 -5.61
N VAL A 643 40.28 -31.91 -6.41
CA VAL A 643 38.94 -31.42 -6.00
C VAL A 643 37.97 -31.62 -7.14
N LYS A 644 36.75 -32.04 -6.79
CA LYS A 644 35.66 -32.14 -7.75
C LYS A 644 34.41 -31.47 -7.14
N LYS A 645 33.97 -30.37 -7.73
CA LYS A 645 32.75 -29.67 -7.37
C LYS A 645 31.81 -29.61 -8.56
N ARG A 646 30.59 -29.04 -8.40
CA ARG A 646 29.57 -29.06 -9.47
C ARG A 646 29.97 -28.31 -10.74
N ARG A 647 30.73 -27.24 -10.58
CA ARG A 647 31.10 -26.31 -11.67
C ARG A 647 32.60 -26.25 -11.94
N TYR A 648 33.42 -27.01 -11.21
CA TYR A 648 34.86 -27.05 -11.45
C TYR A 648 35.52 -28.34 -10.98
N VAL A 649 36.66 -28.61 -11.56
CA VAL A 649 37.61 -29.65 -11.15
C VAL A 649 38.98 -29.00 -10.97
N LEU A 650 39.68 -29.30 -9.87
CA LEU A 650 41.08 -28.93 -9.68
C LEU A 650 41.93 -30.18 -9.71
N GLY A 651 43.09 -30.09 -10.36
CA GLY A 651 43.98 -31.20 -10.47
C GLY A 651 45.32 -30.83 -11.07
N LYS A 652 46.17 -31.80 -11.30
CA LYS A 652 47.47 -31.59 -11.93
C LYS A 652 47.42 -31.96 -13.41
N ASP A 653 47.93 -31.07 -14.26
CA ASP A 653 48.04 -31.28 -15.71
C ASP A 653 46.67 -31.66 -16.35
N LEU A 654 45.61 -30.93 -16.00
CA LEU A 654 44.27 -31.13 -16.59
C LEU A 654 44.26 -30.63 -18.03
N GLU A 655 43.65 -31.40 -18.93
CA GLU A 655 43.51 -31.03 -20.34
C GLU A 655 42.08 -30.74 -20.70
N SER A 656 41.87 -29.84 -21.66
CA SER A 656 40.54 -29.54 -22.22
C SER A 656 39.97 -30.79 -22.92
N THR A 657 38.67 -30.98 -22.87
CA THR A 657 37.92 -32.06 -23.51
C THR A 657 36.72 -31.49 -24.26
N ASP A 658 35.93 -32.33 -24.90
CA ASP A 658 34.66 -31.88 -25.54
C ASP A 658 33.65 -31.29 -24.53
N ASP A 659 33.76 -31.67 -23.23
CA ASP A 659 32.85 -31.27 -22.17
C ASP A 659 33.45 -30.24 -21.22
N PHE A 660 34.76 -29.99 -21.25
CA PHE A 660 35.47 -29.11 -20.32
C PHE A 660 36.54 -28.25 -21.00
N VAL A 661 36.61 -26.97 -20.61
CA VAL A 661 37.80 -26.15 -20.86
C VAL A 661 38.74 -26.22 -19.65
N ALA A 662 40.02 -26.33 -19.88
CA ALA A 662 41.05 -26.39 -18.85
C ALA A 662 42.07 -25.26 -18.99
N PHE A 663 42.51 -24.74 -17.86
CA PHE A 663 43.51 -23.68 -17.76
C PHE A 663 44.56 -24.06 -16.69
N ASP A 664 45.82 -23.74 -16.95
CA ASP A 664 46.86 -23.80 -15.93
C ASP A 664 46.73 -22.66 -14.93
N ALA A 665 47.26 -22.83 -13.72
CA ALA A 665 47.21 -21.83 -12.68
C ALA A 665 47.67 -20.43 -13.14
N THR A 666 48.78 -20.36 -13.86
CA THR A 666 49.30 -19.09 -14.38
C THR A 666 48.42 -18.47 -15.46
N SER A 667 47.71 -19.28 -16.25
CA SER A 667 46.76 -18.81 -17.27
C SER A 667 45.53 -18.15 -16.70
N VAL A 668 45.19 -18.41 -15.43
CA VAL A 668 44.06 -17.76 -14.69
C VAL A 668 44.53 -16.66 -13.75
N GLY A 669 45.83 -16.32 -13.74
CA GLY A 669 46.38 -15.22 -12.92
C GLY A 669 46.88 -15.65 -11.54
N LEU A 670 47.01 -16.95 -11.26
CA LEU A 670 47.65 -17.48 -10.06
C LEU A 670 49.14 -17.59 -10.23
N THR A 671 49.95 -17.31 -9.24
CA THR A 671 51.40 -17.50 -9.26
C THR A 671 51.73 -18.98 -9.17
N ASP A 672 51.01 -19.76 -8.39
CA ASP A 672 51.13 -21.21 -8.25
C ASP A 672 49.77 -21.83 -7.88
N GLY A 673 49.58 -23.09 -8.24
CA GLY A 673 48.38 -23.85 -7.93
C GLY A 673 48.07 -24.99 -8.90
N PRO A 674 46.97 -25.70 -8.70
CA PRO A 674 46.48 -26.73 -9.63
C PRO A 674 45.92 -26.10 -10.91
N SER A 675 45.91 -26.89 -12.00
CA SER A 675 45.10 -26.61 -13.17
C SER A 675 43.62 -26.64 -12.78
N VAL A 676 42.81 -25.80 -13.44
CA VAL A 676 41.34 -25.75 -13.28
C VAL A 676 40.69 -26.25 -14.57
N ALA A 677 39.70 -27.14 -14.46
CA ALA A 677 38.85 -27.52 -15.57
C ALA A 677 37.39 -27.22 -15.25
N LEU A 678 36.68 -26.56 -16.15
CA LEU A 678 35.37 -26.04 -16.05
C LEU A 678 34.44 -26.69 -17.07
N PRO A 679 33.26 -27.20 -16.68
CA PRO A 679 32.31 -27.75 -17.64
C PRO A 679 31.78 -26.64 -18.55
N TYR A 680 31.62 -26.94 -19.82
CA TYR A 680 31.00 -26.02 -20.79
C TYR A 680 29.51 -25.78 -20.48
N GLY A 681 29.08 -24.58 -20.76
CA GLY A 681 27.68 -24.15 -20.67
C GLY A 681 27.09 -24.22 -19.24
N THR A 682 25.86 -24.65 -19.20
CA THR A 682 25.10 -24.80 -17.93
C THR A 682 25.35 -26.14 -17.25
N ARG A 683 26.22 -26.99 -17.78
CA ARG A 683 26.43 -28.36 -17.29
C ARG A 683 26.97 -28.41 -15.88
N ARG A 684 26.43 -29.33 -15.09
CA ARG A 684 26.81 -29.58 -13.71
C ARG A 684 27.45 -30.96 -13.57
N ILE A 685 28.52 -31.05 -12.82
CA ILE A 685 29.10 -32.33 -12.45
C ILE A 685 28.22 -32.97 -11.37
N ARG A 686 27.76 -34.18 -11.58
CA ARG A 686 26.86 -34.88 -10.64
C ARG A 686 27.56 -35.19 -9.32
N ILE A 687 27.09 -34.64 -8.25
CA ILE A 687 27.56 -34.85 -6.87
C ILE A 687 26.33 -35.14 -5.98
N GLN A 688 26.40 -36.27 -5.25
CA GLN A 688 25.30 -36.70 -4.40
C GLN A 688 25.08 -35.73 -3.19
N GLY A 689 23.81 -35.41 -2.83
CA GLY A 689 23.45 -34.78 -1.59
C GLY A 689 23.51 -33.25 -1.55
N ARG A 690 23.73 -32.54 -2.69
CA ARG A 690 23.71 -31.07 -2.77
C ARG A 690 22.63 -30.55 -3.73
N GLY A 691 22.17 -29.30 -3.55
CA GLY A 691 21.27 -28.60 -4.47
C GLY A 691 21.84 -28.48 -5.89
N ASN A 692 20.99 -28.28 -6.89
CA ASN A 692 21.36 -28.15 -8.30
C ASN A 692 20.89 -26.86 -8.95
N ARG A 693 20.02 -26.11 -8.26
CA ARG A 693 19.39 -24.89 -8.81
C ARG A 693 20.35 -23.72 -8.79
N PHE A 694 21.03 -23.55 -7.67
CA PHE A 694 22.05 -22.52 -7.46
C PHE A 694 23.44 -23.18 -7.54
N VAL A 695 24.29 -22.70 -8.46
CA VAL A 695 25.67 -23.19 -8.59
C VAL A 695 26.61 -22.07 -9.02
N HIS A 696 27.85 -22.11 -8.55
CA HIS A 696 28.94 -21.20 -8.92
C HIS A 696 30.26 -21.95 -9.05
N GLY A 697 31.30 -21.33 -9.58
CA GLY A 697 32.62 -21.90 -9.77
C GLY A 697 32.95 -22.17 -11.23
N GLY A 698 32.03 -22.02 -12.16
CA GLY A 698 32.21 -22.16 -13.59
C GLY A 698 32.64 -20.88 -14.31
N ALA A 699 32.58 -20.94 -15.65
CA ALA A 699 32.93 -19.82 -16.52
C ALA A 699 31.74 -19.21 -17.27
N SER A 700 30.48 -19.49 -16.89
CA SER A 700 29.36 -18.86 -17.57
C SER A 700 29.34 -17.34 -17.28
N LEU A 701 28.80 -16.55 -18.21
CA LEU A 701 28.71 -15.09 -18.06
C LEU A 701 28.01 -14.69 -16.76
N GLN A 702 27.02 -15.48 -16.32
CA GLN A 702 26.31 -15.28 -15.05
C GLN A 702 27.19 -15.50 -13.81
N GLU A 703 28.18 -16.42 -13.89
CA GLU A 703 29.08 -16.75 -12.78
C GLU A 703 30.27 -15.79 -12.69
N ILE A 704 30.76 -15.33 -13.87
CA ILE A 704 31.99 -14.54 -13.92
C ILE A 704 31.76 -13.03 -13.84
N THR A 705 30.60 -12.54 -14.24
CA THR A 705 30.36 -11.07 -14.31
C THR A 705 29.91 -10.54 -12.96
N THR A 706 30.72 -9.61 -12.43
CA THR A 706 30.45 -8.95 -11.15
C THR A 706 30.21 -7.45 -11.35
N PRO A 707 29.33 -6.83 -10.57
CA PRO A 707 29.16 -5.37 -10.56
C PRO A 707 30.28 -4.70 -9.79
N VAL A 708 30.72 -3.53 -10.23
CA VAL A 708 31.42 -2.56 -9.41
C VAL A 708 30.62 -1.26 -9.45
N ILE A 709 29.94 -0.98 -8.33
CA ILE A 709 29.11 0.20 -8.16
C ILE A 709 29.91 1.20 -7.34
N GLU A 710 30.23 2.36 -7.90
CA GLU A 710 30.87 3.45 -7.18
C GLU A 710 29.85 4.51 -6.81
N VAL A 711 29.71 4.78 -5.51
CA VAL A 711 28.89 5.85 -4.95
C VAL A 711 29.83 6.94 -4.43
N SER A 712 29.76 8.12 -5.04
CA SER A 712 30.58 9.30 -4.72
C SER A 712 29.73 10.46 -4.24
N VAL A 713 29.99 10.97 -3.03
CA VAL A 713 29.25 12.08 -2.43
C VAL A 713 30.07 13.34 -2.47
N GLY A 714 29.48 14.48 -2.86
CA GLY A 714 30.08 15.82 -2.67
C GLY A 714 31.02 16.33 -3.78
N SER A 715 30.83 15.95 -5.04
CA SER A 715 31.51 16.62 -6.17
C SER A 715 30.55 16.85 -7.34
N GLY A 716 29.90 17.99 -7.31
CA GLY A 716 29.27 18.71 -8.42
C GLY A 716 28.73 17.90 -9.61
N GLY A 717 27.42 17.91 -9.79
CA GLY A 717 26.77 17.46 -11.02
C GLY A 717 25.77 16.32 -10.94
N ALA A 718 25.50 15.77 -9.79
CA ALA A 718 24.38 14.85 -9.64
C ALA A 718 23.07 15.64 -9.63
N GLU A 719 22.15 15.34 -10.54
CA GLU A 719 20.78 15.85 -10.48
C GLU A 719 20.15 15.38 -9.17
N GLU A 720 19.65 16.33 -8.37
CA GLU A 720 19.02 16.03 -7.08
C GLU A 720 17.86 15.06 -7.28
N VAL A 721 17.94 13.89 -6.65
CA VAL A 721 16.83 12.93 -6.67
C VAL A 721 15.78 13.36 -5.67
N ARG A 722 14.59 13.67 -6.15
CA ARG A 722 13.45 14.13 -5.36
C ARG A 722 12.19 13.36 -5.74
N ASP A 723 11.18 13.44 -4.90
CA ASP A 723 9.87 12.95 -5.28
C ASP A 723 9.32 13.78 -6.46
N VAL A 724 8.46 13.19 -7.29
CA VAL A 724 7.81 13.95 -8.37
C VAL A 724 7.09 15.16 -7.79
N GLY A 725 7.15 16.29 -8.51
CA GLY A 725 6.44 17.49 -8.13
C GLY A 725 4.92 17.28 -8.22
N ILE A 726 4.20 17.91 -7.31
CA ILE A 726 2.74 17.88 -7.23
C ILE A 726 2.17 19.29 -7.26
N ALA A 727 1.05 19.47 -7.96
CA ALA A 727 0.21 20.65 -7.87
C ALA A 727 -1.24 20.25 -7.62
N LEU A 728 -1.92 21.02 -6.77
CA LEU A 728 -3.35 20.91 -6.55
C LEU A 728 -4.06 21.99 -7.33
N HIS A 729 -5.19 21.65 -7.93
CA HIS A 729 -6.02 22.59 -8.67
C HIS A 729 -7.49 22.31 -8.46
N TYR A 730 -8.25 23.38 -8.27
CA TYR A 730 -9.69 23.37 -8.25
C TYR A 730 -10.18 24.52 -9.12
N ASP A 731 -11.20 24.30 -9.96
CA ASP A 731 -11.57 25.28 -11.01
C ASP A 731 -12.21 26.56 -10.46
N ASP A 732 -12.88 26.46 -9.30
CA ASP A 732 -13.54 27.59 -8.66
C ASP A 732 -12.68 28.14 -7.51
N THR A 733 -12.77 29.42 -7.28
CA THR A 733 -12.15 30.11 -6.12
C THR A 733 -12.94 29.93 -4.83
N SER A 734 -14.14 29.35 -4.93
CA SER A 734 -15.00 29.08 -3.78
C SER A 734 -15.68 27.73 -3.88
N LEU A 735 -15.74 27.01 -2.76
CA LEU A 735 -16.45 25.76 -2.63
C LEU A 735 -17.85 25.99 -2.07
N LYS A 736 -18.86 25.53 -2.80
CA LYS A 736 -20.28 25.78 -2.51
C LYS A 736 -21.11 24.51 -2.35
N VAL A 737 -20.44 23.36 -2.45
CA VAL A 737 -21.08 22.04 -2.45
C VAL A 737 -20.37 21.13 -1.47
N ASN A 738 -21.11 20.17 -0.92
CA ASN A 738 -20.56 19.22 0.05
C ASN A 738 -19.64 18.15 -0.57
N ARG A 739 -19.68 17.99 -1.89
CA ARG A 739 -18.84 17.02 -2.64
C ARG A 739 -18.08 17.76 -3.72
N PHE A 740 -16.79 17.55 -3.79
CA PHE A 740 -15.94 18.21 -4.77
C PHE A 740 -14.75 17.34 -5.15
N SER A 741 -14.24 17.55 -6.34
CA SER A 741 -13.13 16.72 -6.87
C SER A 741 -11.97 17.63 -7.29
N PRO A 742 -11.00 17.87 -6.40
CA PRO A 742 -9.79 18.58 -6.77
C PRO A 742 -8.97 17.75 -7.76
N ARG A 743 -8.29 18.42 -8.67
CA ARG A 743 -7.32 17.79 -9.55
C ARG A 743 -5.95 17.78 -8.89
N VAL A 744 -5.37 16.60 -8.83
CA VAL A 744 -4.00 16.38 -8.38
C VAL A 744 -3.15 16.15 -9.62
N ILE A 745 -2.16 17.00 -9.83
CA ILE A 745 -1.36 17.02 -11.05
C ILE A 745 0.06 16.62 -10.68
N GLN A 746 0.52 15.52 -11.25
CA GLN A 746 1.93 15.15 -11.24
C GLN A 746 2.67 16.03 -12.25
N GLN A 747 3.70 16.75 -11.82
CA GLN A 747 4.35 17.77 -12.65
C GLN A 747 5.40 17.22 -13.62
N GLU A 748 6.04 16.11 -13.27
CA GLU A 748 7.01 15.40 -14.09
C GLU A 748 6.82 13.89 -14.03
N PRO A 749 7.17 13.12 -15.07
CA PRO A 749 7.13 11.66 -15.02
C PRO A 749 8.16 11.11 -14.04
N ILE A 750 7.91 9.91 -13.50
CA ILE A 750 8.90 9.21 -12.72
C ILE A 750 10.13 8.89 -13.58
N SER A 751 11.29 8.92 -12.95
CA SER A 751 12.58 8.64 -13.59
C SER A 751 13.57 8.19 -12.52
N PRO A 752 14.79 7.80 -12.85
CA PRO A 752 15.82 7.51 -11.86
C PRO A 752 16.08 8.64 -10.86
N THR A 753 15.76 9.88 -11.23
CA THR A 753 15.91 11.08 -10.38
C THR A 753 14.58 11.68 -9.90
N ARG A 754 13.44 11.03 -10.21
CA ARG A 754 12.10 11.46 -9.82
C ARG A 754 11.33 10.26 -9.28
N ARG A 755 11.19 10.19 -7.95
CA ARG A 755 10.54 9.06 -7.27
C ARG A 755 9.02 9.19 -7.28
N PRO A 756 8.29 8.07 -7.29
CA PRO A 756 6.85 8.09 -7.02
C PRO A 756 6.55 8.75 -5.67
N LEU A 757 5.45 9.51 -5.61
CA LEU A 757 4.99 10.19 -4.41
C LEU A 757 3.59 9.71 -4.03
N THR A 758 3.44 9.12 -2.85
CA THR A 758 2.13 8.83 -2.28
C THR A 758 1.70 9.96 -1.36
N VAL A 759 0.50 10.48 -1.57
CA VAL A 759 -0.05 11.59 -0.81
C VAL A 759 -1.44 11.27 -0.27
N THR A 760 -1.75 11.83 0.90
CA THR A 760 -3.12 11.93 1.43
C THR A 760 -3.62 13.34 1.16
N ILE A 761 -4.73 13.46 0.44
CA ILE A 761 -5.38 14.75 0.15
C ILE A 761 -6.64 14.93 1.01
N GLY A 762 -6.93 16.18 1.38
CA GLY A 762 -8.11 16.58 2.15
C GLY A 762 -8.31 18.08 2.11
N LEU A 763 -9.36 18.57 2.77
CA LEU A 763 -9.62 19.99 3.01
C LEU A 763 -9.39 20.30 4.50
N GLU A 764 -8.70 21.40 4.77
CA GLU A 764 -8.44 21.90 6.12
C GLU A 764 -8.81 23.37 6.26
N SER A 765 -9.15 23.78 7.47
CA SER A 765 -9.18 25.20 7.84
C SER A 765 -7.76 25.77 7.84
N MET A 766 -7.64 27.09 7.87
CA MET A 766 -6.32 27.74 8.00
C MET A 766 -5.64 27.43 9.34
N SER A 767 -6.37 26.94 10.34
CA SER A 767 -5.84 26.50 11.64
C SER A 767 -5.42 25.02 11.67
N GLY A 768 -5.64 24.26 10.57
CA GLY A 768 -5.30 22.84 10.46
C GLY A 768 -6.41 21.88 10.92
N GLU A 769 -7.64 22.37 11.15
CA GLU A 769 -8.80 21.49 11.40
C GLU A 769 -9.20 20.78 10.09
N GLN A 770 -9.33 19.47 10.13
CA GLN A 770 -9.79 18.68 8.97
C GLN A 770 -11.28 18.90 8.73
N LEU A 771 -11.64 19.33 7.52
CA LEU A 771 -13.00 19.72 7.13
C LEU A 771 -13.65 18.75 6.15
N SER A 772 -12.92 17.76 5.63
CA SER A 772 -13.43 16.79 4.64
C SER A 772 -12.92 15.38 4.91
N SER A 773 -13.51 14.41 4.22
CA SER A 773 -12.91 13.09 4.02
C SER A 773 -11.52 13.24 3.38
N THR A 774 -10.66 12.23 3.57
CA THR A 774 -9.33 12.18 2.94
C THR A 774 -9.25 11.08 1.88
N ARG A 775 -8.30 11.24 0.94
CA ARG A 775 -7.99 10.23 -0.09
C ARG A 775 -6.49 10.05 -0.22
N VAL A 776 -6.08 8.80 -0.41
CA VAL A 776 -4.68 8.46 -0.69
C VAL A 776 -4.52 8.25 -2.19
N LEU A 777 -3.53 8.92 -2.78
CA LEU A 777 -3.18 8.82 -4.20
C LEU A 777 -1.68 8.55 -4.34
N THR A 778 -1.31 7.73 -5.31
CA THR A 778 0.09 7.53 -5.68
C THR A 778 0.36 8.15 -7.06
N LEU A 779 1.33 9.03 -7.12
CA LEU A 779 1.78 9.73 -8.33
C LEU A 779 2.99 8.97 -8.87
N ASP A 780 2.77 8.06 -9.80
CA ASP A 780 3.77 7.14 -10.36
C ASP A 780 3.74 7.08 -11.90
N ALA A 781 3.15 8.09 -12.54
CA ALA A 781 3.08 8.15 -13.99
C ALA A 781 4.47 8.27 -14.62
N GLY A 782 4.82 7.33 -15.51
CA GLY A 782 6.12 7.28 -16.21
C GLY A 782 6.15 8.00 -17.55
N GLU A 783 4.99 8.38 -18.10
CA GLU A 783 4.90 9.05 -19.40
C GLU A 783 4.30 10.45 -19.28
N ARG A 784 4.77 11.37 -20.12
CA ARG A 784 4.26 12.76 -20.23
C ARG A 784 2.95 12.85 -21.00
N SER A 785 1.97 12.03 -20.72
CA SER A 785 0.62 12.26 -21.22
C SER A 785 -0.16 13.08 -20.19
N GLU A 786 -0.99 14.05 -20.66
CA GLU A 786 -1.82 14.86 -19.75
C GLU A 786 -2.75 13.99 -18.89
N VAL A 787 -3.19 12.87 -19.42
CA VAL A 787 -4.10 11.93 -18.76
C VAL A 787 -3.41 11.15 -17.64
N SER A 788 -2.17 10.69 -17.86
CA SER A 788 -1.43 9.92 -16.86
C SER A 788 -0.86 10.78 -15.73
N LEU A 789 -0.70 12.10 -15.95
CA LEU A 789 -0.18 13.03 -14.95
C LEU A 789 -1.26 13.70 -14.09
N LYS A 790 -2.54 13.54 -14.44
CA LYS A 790 -3.67 14.14 -13.72
C LYS A 790 -4.52 13.05 -13.05
N GLN A 791 -4.73 13.18 -11.75
CA GLN A 791 -5.64 12.34 -10.99
C GLN A 791 -6.73 13.21 -10.38
N SER A 792 -7.98 12.76 -10.42
CA SER A 792 -9.09 13.39 -9.74
C SER A 792 -9.62 12.49 -8.64
N SER A 793 -9.94 13.05 -7.49
CA SER A 793 -10.45 12.29 -6.36
C SER A 793 -11.54 13.06 -5.66
N GLU A 794 -12.72 12.44 -5.49
CA GLU A 794 -13.83 13.06 -4.80
C GLU A 794 -13.58 13.13 -3.29
N LEU A 795 -13.76 14.32 -2.73
CA LEU A 795 -13.75 14.61 -1.30
C LEU A 795 -15.15 15.02 -0.85
N ILE A 796 -15.49 14.68 0.39
CA ILE A 796 -16.78 15.02 1.00
C ILE A 796 -16.53 15.88 2.23
N LEU A 797 -17.17 17.04 2.29
CA LEU A 797 -17.16 17.86 3.49
C LEU A 797 -17.86 17.15 4.64
N PHE A 798 -17.37 17.35 5.84
CA PHE A 798 -18.08 16.92 7.04
C PHE A 798 -19.36 17.74 7.24
N ASP A 799 -20.33 17.15 7.91
CA ASP A 799 -21.63 17.79 8.13
C ASP A 799 -21.51 19.15 8.84
N GLY A 800 -22.21 20.15 8.30
CA GLY A 800 -22.23 21.50 8.83
C GLY A 800 -20.97 22.33 8.57
N VAL A 801 -20.02 21.85 7.77
CA VAL A 801 -18.79 22.61 7.46
C VAL A 801 -19.09 23.84 6.62
N LEU A 802 -19.93 23.73 5.59
CA LEU A 802 -20.30 24.88 4.74
C LEU A 802 -20.93 25.99 5.53
N GLU A 803 -21.84 25.64 6.45
CA GLU A 803 -22.53 26.59 7.28
C GLU A 803 -21.61 27.23 8.34
N ARG A 804 -20.80 26.42 9.02
CA ARG A 804 -19.93 26.91 10.11
C ARG A 804 -18.76 27.76 9.62
N HIS A 805 -18.22 27.45 8.45
CA HIS A 805 -17.04 28.10 7.89
C HIS A 805 -17.38 28.96 6.66
N SER A 806 -18.66 29.33 6.47
CA SER A 806 -19.09 30.19 5.35
C SER A 806 -18.40 31.55 5.38
N GLY A 807 -17.77 31.91 4.25
CA GLY A 807 -16.98 33.13 4.13
C GLY A 807 -15.52 32.98 4.60
N GLU A 808 -15.13 31.84 5.15
CA GLU A 808 -13.76 31.62 5.62
C GLU A 808 -12.85 31.06 4.49
N ALA A 809 -11.58 31.44 4.56
CA ALA A 809 -10.55 30.82 3.73
C ALA A 809 -10.22 29.44 4.28
N VAL A 810 -10.13 28.47 3.38
CA VAL A 810 -9.73 27.09 3.66
C VAL A 810 -8.71 26.63 2.62
N ARG A 811 -8.07 25.51 2.84
CA ARG A 811 -7.08 24.99 1.89
C ARG A 811 -7.28 23.50 1.60
N ILE A 812 -7.22 23.14 0.34
CA ILE A 812 -6.99 21.77 -0.07
C ILE A 812 -5.52 21.48 0.21
N VAL A 813 -5.22 20.38 0.87
CA VAL A 813 -3.87 19.99 1.27
C VAL A 813 -3.54 18.61 0.74
N ALA A 814 -2.27 18.41 0.40
CA ALA A 814 -1.70 17.10 0.12
C ALA A 814 -0.52 16.87 1.05
N TYR A 815 -0.58 15.84 1.86
CA TYR A 815 0.51 15.42 2.74
C TYR A 815 1.20 14.19 2.18
N LYS A 816 2.52 14.14 2.28
CA LYS A 816 3.26 12.90 1.97
C LYS A 816 2.82 11.78 2.92
N THR A 817 2.59 10.60 2.35
CA THR A 817 2.15 9.41 3.09
C THR A 817 3.19 8.30 2.96
N VAL A 818 3.61 7.75 4.09
CA VAL A 818 4.57 6.64 4.17
C VAL A 818 3.97 5.56 5.05
N HIS A 819 3.82 4.35 4.51
CA HIS A 819 3.18 3.22 5.22
C HIS A 819 1.80 3.56 5.80
N GLY A 820 0.99 4.32 5.04
CA GLY A 820 -0.37 4.72 5.46
C GLY A 820 -0.42 5.86 6.48
N GLN A 821 0.70 6.44 6.88
CA GLN A 821 0.76 7.55 7.82
C GLN A 821 1.21 8.84 7.13
N VAL A 822 0.56 9.94 7.48
CA VAL A 822 0.92 11.28 7.04
C VAL A 822 2.23 11.71 7.71
N VAL A 823 3.16 12.28 6.93
CA VAL A 823 4.50 12.67 7.40
C VAL A 823 4.82 14.10 6.98
N GLY A 824 5.18 14.94 7.95
CA GLY A 824 5.71 16.28 7.74
C GLY A 824 4.63 17.32 7.40
N GLU A 825 5.08 18.45 6.81
CA GLU A 825 4.22 19.52 6.33
C GLU A 825 3.57 19.17 4.98
N PRO A 826 2.48 19.85 4.57
CA PRO A 826 1.86 19.59 3.28
C PRO A 826 2.83 19.84 2.13
N VAL A 827 2.92 18.89 1.21
CA VAL A 827 3.77 18.98 0.01
C VAL A 827 3.14 19.84 -1.09
N ALA A 828 1.83 20.07 -1.03
CA ALA A 828 1.10 21.01 -1.88
C ALA A 828 -0.15 21.52 -1.16
N THR A 829 -0.53 22.77 -1.44
CA THR A 829 -1.74 23.40 -0.94
C THR A 829 -2.44 24.19 -2.04
N HIS A 830 -3.76 24.31 -1.96
CA HIS A 830 -4.57 25.17 -2.82
C HIS A 830 -5.64 25.85 -1.98
N GLU A 831 -5.59 27.19 -1.91
CA GLU A 831 -6.51 27.98 -1.09
C GLU A 831 -7.80 28.29 -1.86
N LEU A 832 -8.92 28.26 -1.15
CA LEU A 832 -10.23 28.63 -1.64
C LEU A 832 -11.11 29.14 -0.49
N THR A 833 -12.27 29.67 -0.80
CA THR A 833 -13.23 30.17 0.22
C THR A 833 -14.43 29.23 0.29
N LEU A 834 -14.89 28.89 1.48
CA LEU A 834 -16.17 28.21 1.65
C LEU A 834 -17.32 29.23 1.57
N ASN A 835 -18.36 28.93 0.80
CA ASN A 835 -19.54 29.76 0.70
C ASN A 835 -20.80 28.88 0.76
N ASP A 836 -21.64 29.13 1.76
CA ASP A 836 -22.98 28.56 1.79
C ASP A 836 -23.90 29.40 0.90
N ASN A 837 -24.31 28.85 -0.24
CA ASN A 837 -25.25 29.51 -1.16
C ASN A 837 -26.73 29.30 -0.77
N GLY A 838 -27.03 28.76 0.39
CA GLY A 838 -28.38 28.37 0.80
C GLY A 838 -28.96 27.16 0.00
N PHE A 839 -28.25 26.71 -1.03
CA PHE A 839 -28.59 25.52 -1.81
C PHE A 839 -27.87 24.23 -1.32
N GLY A 840 -26.93 24.40 -0.41
CA GLY A 840 -26.18 23.26 0.17
C GLY A 840 -27.00 22.37 1.12
N ALA A 841 -28.25 22.76 1.39
CA ALA A 841 -29.18 21.98 2.18
C ALA A 841 -29.79 20.75 1.47
N PHE A 842 -29.59 20.63 0.19
CA PHE A 842 -29.88 19.38 -0.52
C PHE A 842 -28.73 18.36 -0.48
N GLY A 843 -27.73 18.55 0.36
CA GLY A 843 -26.62 17.61 0.59
C GLY A 843 -27.01 16.29 1.26
N GLY A 844 -28.27 16.10 1.62
CA GLY A 844 -28.82 14.80 1.94
C GLY A 844 -29.55 14.12 0.77
N PHE A 845 -29.94 14.89 -0.26
CA PHE A 845 -30.76 14.40 -1.37
C PHE A 845 -30.58 15.29 -2.61
N ASP A 846 -29.37 15.58 -3.04
CA ASP A 846 -29.17 16.15 -4.36
C ASP A 846 -29.45 15.11 -5.44
N LEU A 847 -30.37 15.49 -6.34
CA LEU A 847 -30.79 14.78 -7.52
C LEU A 847 -29.64 14.43 -8.45
#